data_be5ba437dd2a6d69f9a1be35f75901a5
#
_entry.id   be5ba437dd2a6d69f9a1be35f75901a5
#
_cell.length_a   1.000
_cell.length_b   1.000
_cell.length_c   1.000
_cell.angle_alpha   90.00
_cell.angle_beta   90.00
_cell.angle_gamma   90.00
#
_symmetry.space_group_name_H-M   'P 1'
#
loop_
_entity.id
_entity.type
_entity.pdbx_description
1 polymer ?
#
loop_
_entity_poly.entity_id
_entity_poly.type
_entity_poly.pdbx_seq_one_letter_code
_entity_poly.pdbx_strand_id
1 'polypeptide(L)'
;MVKMLFLLELLALGSLALAQNTSGSAYPNTDVVIVSNNDLNPSNPNRASALFLTSSFTCAEAYVACAQLQETLLPPPNSTGLDAQNLSVVLTSERHGAALDASQQIWIGAEDPSSCSVFTPSYEYSTDDYPGPFNLSADISARLPVLCTNSAPLTRSNVTADTSRQIELSTPAAGTLIGYRDKFSFRFLGIKYAEPPTGEARFQPPTPVAASPYTVRSALEYGPACAQPPDADNGHDWYDAEDCLQVNVFSPVVNSATNSVQTAPKLPVMFFIHGGGLNTGDSGPIPFNETTSGYVGPSTSNIFDGTNLVSYGGVVLVTVNYRLTAFGWFNASNAALRDTLLALQWVQDNIEAFGGDPTKVLIFGESAGGGMTRYLLGTNPAYTEGLFSAAILESDWPTSNQFYSPARSLELSLTLAKALGCADNSSTEFNETMALCVRALPTMDIVATSYDLNLSWEIIVDGDLVLTDIASSIKDGNYGRVPTIWATNECEYCFFIPDSIPTNASPSAFPDNLDIWFNSTQVQKILDAPPDLYPYATAPSEDGIDGTVLQLAQLMTDWYLHCPMLYLSSLADNTTNPGNNYKVMFAVGLGSTITANPRTCVGQVCHADELYWVFATAETDNLYQPLTPSELATTQEVIKRWTSLAWTGNPNYEGAVVEWPPYTGDNEVIINATATETIEPYRVAQCDFIESQLGLVFGQS
;
A
#
# COMPACT_ATOMS: atom_id res chain seq x y z
N MET A 1 -44.65 5.35 -48.47
CA MET A 1 -44.90 4.08 -47.81
C MET A 1 -43.64 3.23 -47.62
N VAL A 2 -42.73 3.21 -48.56
CA VAL A 2 -41.46 2.40 -48.44
C VAL A 2 -40.43 2.96 -47.43
N LYS A 3 -40.39 4.27 -47.19
CA LYS A 3 -39.49 4.88 -46.18
C LYS A 3 -39.95 4.71 -44.71
N MET A 4 -41.21 4.36 -44.51
CA MET A 4 -41.74 4.18 -43.17
C MET A 4 -41.58 2.73 -42.65
N LEU A 5 -41.45 1.75 -43.58
CA LEU A 5 -41.14 0.36 -43.21
C LEU A 5 -39.67 0.19 -42.79
N PHE A 6 -38.72 0.92 -43.41
CA PHE A 6 -37.31 0.86 -43.03
C PHE A 6 -36.98 1.50 -41.65
N LEU A 7 -37.78 2.48 -41.21
CA LEU A 7 -37.63 3.05 -39.87
C LEU A 7 -38.21 2.15 -38.76
N LEU A 8 -39.24 1.34 -39.09
CA LEU A 8 -39.78 0.37 -38.13
C LEU A 8 -38.90 -0.87 -37.94
N GLU A 9 -38.17 -1.31 -38.96
CA GLU A 9 -37.20 -2.39 -38.84
C GLU A 9 -35.94 -1.95 -38.09
N LEU A 10 -35.47 -0.70 -38.25
CA LEU A 10 -34.34 -0.16 -37.49
C LEU A 10 -34.70 0.10 -36.03
N LEU A 11 -35.94 0.44 -35.72
CA LEU A 11 -36.42 0.57 -34.33
C LEU A 11 -36.66 -0.80 -33.66
N ALA A 12 -37.02 -1.83 -34.41
CA ALA A 12 -37.12 -3.19 -33.90
C ALA A 12 -35.77 -3.86 -33.67
N LEU A 13 -34.76 -3.58 -34.49
CA LEU A 13 -33.40 -4.05 -34.28
C LEU A 13 -32.67 -3.27 -33.17
N GLY A 14 -32.96 -1.98 -32.97
CA GLY A 14 -32.47 -1.18 -31.87
C GLY A 14 -33.04 -1.58 -30.50
N SER A 15 -34.31 -2.00 -30.48
CA SER A 15 -34.95 -2.49 -29.22
C SER A 15 -34.59 -3.94 -28.89
N LEU A 16 -34.21 -4.76 -29.87
CA LEU A 16 -33.64 -6.09 -29.58
C LEU A 16 -32.16 -6.03 -29.11
N ALA A 17 -31.38 -5.04 -29.54
CA ALA A 17 -30.03 -4.84 -29.05
C ALA A 17 -29.97 -4.22 -27.65
N LEU A 18 -31.02 -3.49 -27.22
CA LEU A 18 -31.15 -2.95 -25.86
C LEU A 18 -31.84 -3.93 -24.87
N ALA A 19 -32.44 -5.00 -25.36
CA ALA A 19 -33.07 -6.02 -24.53
C ALA A 19 -32.18 -7.24 -24.27
N GLN A 20 -30.94 -7.27 -24.78
CA GLN A 20 -29.99 -8.35 -24.53
C GLN A 20 -28.91 -8.01 -23.51
N ASN A 21 -28.93 -6.81 -22.87
CA ASN A 21 -27.95 -6.43 -21.83
C ASN A 21 -28.57 -6.25 -20.44
N THR A 22 -29.67 -6.91 -20.14
CA THR A 22 -30.27 -6.95 -18.77
C THR A 22 -30.59 -8.36 -18.30
N SER A 23 -29.82 -9.37 -18.73
CA SER A 23 -29.63 -10.57 -17.92
C SER A 23 -28.29 -10.38 -17.24
N GLY A 24 -28.27 -9.71 -16.09
CA GLY A 24 -27.18 -9.85 -15.15
C GLY A 24 -26.93 -11.35 -15.00
N SER A 25 -25.76 -11.83 -15.35
CA SER A 25 -25.31 -13.17 -15.01
C SER A 25 -25.39 -13.21 -13.48
N ALA A 26 -26.41 -13.87 -12.96
CA ALA A 26 -26.56 -13.98 -11.51
C ALA A 26 -25.26 -14.65 -11.02
N TYR A 27 -24.42 -13.89 -10.34
CA TYR A 27 -23.23 -14.40 -9.70
C TYR A 27 -23.62 -15.55 -8.77
N PRO A 28 -22.88 -16.66 -8.72
CA PRO A 28 -23.26 -17.77 -7.86
C PRO A 28 -23.36 -17.27 -6.42
N ASN A 29 -24.44 -17.62 -5.77
CA ASN A 29 -24.72 -17.23 -4.38
C ASN A 29 -23.84 -18.01 -3.41
N THR A 30 -22.53 -17.71 -3.42
CA THR A 30 -21.49 -18.42 -2.66
C THR A 30 -20.28 -17.51 -2.47
N ASP A 31 -19.54 -17.71 -1.39
CA ASP A 31 -18.22 -17.10 -1.26
C ASP A 31 -17.29 -17.73 -2.29
N VAL A 32 -16.44 -16.92 -2.88
CA VAL A 32 -15.45 -17.34 -3.89
C VAL A 32 -14.05 -16.98 -3.44
N VAL A 33 -13.19 -17.98 -3.45
CA VAL A 33 -11.78 -17.85 -3.07
C VAL A 33 -10.91 -18.15 -4.30
N ILE A 34 -9.96 -17.27 -4.60
CA ILE A 34 -8.89 -17.56 -5.56
C ILE A 34 -7.80 -18.34 -4.81
N VAL A 35 -7.70 -19.63 -5.08
CA VAL A 35 -6.61 -20.48 -4.59
C VAL A 35 -5.50 -20.52 -5.64
N SER A 36 -4.24 -20.32 -5.24
CA SER A 36 -3.12 -20.22 -6.17
C SER A 36 -1.84 -20.80 -5.61
N ASN A 37 -0.95 -21.25 -6.50
CA ASN A 37 0.44 -21.58 -6.21
C ASN A 37 1.38 -20.41 -6.61
N ASN A 38 0.96 -19.17 -6.41
CA ASN A 38 1.78 -18.01 -6.70
C ASN A 38 3.02 -18.02 -5.79
N ASP A 39 4.19 -18.34 -6.35
CA ASP A 39 5.48 -18.36 -5.68
C ASP A 39 6.29 -17.07 -5.88
N LEU A 40 5.68 -16.05 -6.50
CA LEU A 40 6.28 -14.78 -6.89
C LEU A 40 7.40 -14.91 -7.93
N ASN A 41 7.64 -16.10 -8.48
CA ASN A 41 8.70 -16.34 -9.45
C ASN A 41 8.17 -16.17 -10.90
N PRO A 42 8.51 -15.08 -11.60
CA PRO A 42 8.04 -14.85 -12.97
C PRO A 42 8.50 -15.93 -13.95
N SER A 43 9.63 -16.56 -13.66
CA SER A 43 10.19 -17.63 -14.50
C SER A 43 9.50 -18.97 -14.31
N ASN A 44 8.61 -19.11 -13.34
CA ASN A 44 7.83 -20.32 -13.13
C ASN A 44 6.59 -20.33 -14.05
N PRO A 45 6.60 -21.13 -15.15
CA PRO A 45 5.47 -21.20 -16.07
C PRO A 45 4.24 -21.88 -15.46
N ASN A 46 4.41 -22.59 -14.33
CA ASN A 46 3.37 -23.37 -13.67
C ASN A 46 2.59 -22.58 -12.62
N ARG A 47 2.85 -21.27 -12.47
CA ARG A 47 2.04 -20.40 -11.62
C ARG A 47 0.60 -20.40 -12.14
N ALA A 48 -0.30 -20.92 -11.35
CA ALA A 48 -1.70 -21.09 -11.69
C ALA A 48 -2.62 -20.73 -10.53
N SER A 49 -3.89 -20.56 -10.84
CA SER A 49 -4.95 -20.33 -9.86
C SER A 49 -6.22 -21.06 -10.26
N ALA A 50 -7.07 -21.28 -9.28
CA ALA A 50 -8.41 -21.83 -9.45
C ALA A 50 -9.39 -21.06 -8.56
N LEU A 51 -10.68 -21.17 -8.84
CA LEU A 51 -11.73 -20.59 -8.03
C LEU A 51 -12.36 -21.67 -7.17
N PHE A 52 -12.29 -21.50 -5.86
CA PHE A 52 -12.95 -22.35 -4.90
C PHE A 52 -14.27 -21.71 -4.45
N LEU A 53 -15.39 -22.39 -4.71
CA LEU A 53 -16.73 -22.01 -4.31
C LEU A 53 -17.08 -22.77 -3.03
N THR A 54 -17.31 -22.05 -1.95
CA THR A 54 -17.43 -22.63 -0.60
C THR A 54 -18.77 -23.26 -0.32
N SER A 55 -19.86 -22.85 -1.01
CA SER A 55 -21.17 -23.46 -0.87
C SER A 55 -21.21 -24.87 -1.50
N SER A 56 -22.18 -25.66 -1.06
CA SER A 56 -22.34 -27.04 -1.54
C SER A 56 -23.30 -27.11 -2.72
N PHE A 57 -22.87 -27.73 -3.81
CA PHE A 57 -23.57 -27.91 -5.08
C PHE A 57 -23.66 -29.40 -5.42
N THR A 58 -24.70 -29.81 -6.14
CA THR A 58 -24.69 -31.08 -6.89
C THR A 58 -23.76 -30.97 -8.09
N CYS A 59 -23.37 -32.08 -8.69
CA CYS A 59 -22.51 -32.06 -9.88
C CYS A 59 -23.08 -31.15 -11.02
N ALA A 60 -24.38 -31.25 -11.31
CA ALA A 60 -25.01 -30.41 -12.32
C ALA A 60 -25.03 -28.91 -11.97
N GLU A 61 -25.30 -28.59 -10.69
CA GLU A 61 -25.23 -27.20 -10.19
C GLU A 61 -23.80 -26.66 -10.24
N ALA A 62 -22.77 -27.49 -10.01
CA ALA A 62 -21.38 -27.08 -10.05
C ALA A 62 -20.94 -26.59 -11.45
N TYR A 63 -21.36 -27.29 -12.52
CA TYR A 63 -21.14 -26.81 -13.90
C TYR A 63 -21.77 -25.44 -14.15
N VAL A 64 -23.01 -25.23 -13.67
CA VAL A 64 -23.70 -23.95 -13.82
C VAL A 64 -22.99 -22.86 -13.03
N ALA A 65 -22.57 -23.13 -11.79
CA ALA A 65 -21.88 -22.18 -10.95
C ALA A 65 -20.54 -21.71 -11.55
N CYS A 66 -19.72 -22.63 -12.08
CA CYS A 66 -18.49 -22.26 -12.80
C CYS A 66 -18.80 -21.44 -14.06
N ALA A 67 -19.84 -21.84 -14.84
CA ALA A 67 -20.21 -21.12 -16.05
C ALA A 67 -20.70 -19.68 -15.77
N GLN A 68 -21.35 -19.43 -14.63
CA GLN A 68 -21.70 -18.08 -14.18
C GLN A 68 -20.48 -17.19 -13.96
N LEU A 69 -19.34 -17.79 -13.60
CA LEU A 69 -18.04 -17.12 -13.48
C LEU A 69 -17.25 -17.07 -14.80
N GLN A 70 -17.87 -17.47 -15.92
CA GLN A 70 -17.21 -17.63 -17.24
C GLN A 70 -16.06 -18.66 -17.21
N GLU A 71 -16.18 -19.68 -16.37
CA GLU A 71 -15.19 -20.74 -16.17
C GLU A 71 -15.81 -22.12 -16.33
N THR A 72 -14.98 -23.15 -16.28
CA THR A 72 -15.39 -24.55 -16.27
C THR A 72 -15.00 -25.19 -14.94
N LEU A 73 -15.51 -26.38 -14.64
CA LEU A 73 -14.98 -27.20 -13.56
C LEU A 73 -13.47 -27.42 -13.78
N LEU A 74 -12.68 -27.32 -12.72
CA LEU A 74 -11.24 -27.56 -12.78
C LEU A 74 -10.97 -28.99 -13.27
N PRO A 75 -10.31 -29.19 -14.43
CA PRO A 75 -9.98 -30.54 -14.89
C PRO A 75 -9.01 -31.21 -13.91
N PRO A 76 -8.87 -32.56 -13.97
CA PRO A 76 -7.94 -33.28 -13.11
C PRO A 76 -6.54 -32.66 -13.16
N PRO A 77 -5.85 -32.49 -12.01
CA PRO A 77 -4.65 -31.66 -11.83
C PRO A 77 -3.46 -31.91 -12.75
N ASN A 78 -3.39 -33.04 -13.43
CA ASN A 78 -2.28 -33.33 -14.35
C ASN A 78 -2.26 -32.45 -15.62
N SER A 79 -3.28 -31.61 -15.80
CA SER A 79 -3.45 -30.78 -17.01
C SER A 79 -3.46 -29.26 -16.74
N THR A 80 -3.32 -28.80 -15.50
CA THR A 80 -3.68 -27.42 -15.13
C THR A 80 -2.56 -26.56 -14.54
N GLY A 81 -1.37 -27.09 -14.33
CA GLY A 81 -0.29 -26.39 -13.59
C GLY A 81 -0.47 -26.38 -12.06
N LEU A 82 -1.67 -26.62 -11.55
CA LEU A 82 -1.91 -26.93 -10.13
C LEU A 82 -1.86 -28.45 -9.97
N ASP A 83 -0.77 -29.00 -9.45
CA ASP A 83 -0.73 -30.41 -9.10
C ASP A 83 -1.52 -30.69 -7.81
N ALA A 84 -1.77 -31.97 -7.55
CA ALA A 84 -2.61 -32.38 -6.43
C ALA A 84 -2.01 -31.99 -5.07
N GLN A 85 -0.69 -31.98 -4.94
CA GLN A 85 0.02 -31.61 -3.71
C GLN A 85 -0.12 -30.11 -3.46
N ASN A 86 0.19 -29.28 -4.45
CA ASN A 86 0.03 -27.83 -4.34
C ASN A 86 -1.43 -27.44 -4.03
N LEU A 87 -2.39 -28.08 -4.72
CA LEU A 87 -3.80 -27.81 -4.48
C LEU A 87 -4.24 -28.21 -3.06
N SER A 88 -3.73 -29.34 -2.53
CA SER A 88 -4.01 -29.76 -1.15
C SER A 88 -3.48 -28.76 -0.14
N VAL A 89 -2.23 -28.31 -0.30
CA VAL A 89 -1.60 -27.32 0.59
C VAL A 89 -2.39 -26.01 0.62
N VAL A 90 -2.73 -25.46 -0.55
CA VAL A 90 -3.44 -24.15 -0.59
C VAL A 90 -4.86 -24.26 -0.07
N LEU A 91 -5.57 -25.36 -0.31
CA LEU A 91 -6.94 -25.54 0.16
C LEU A 91 -7.06 -25.77 1.68
N THR A 92 -6.03 -26.34 2.31
CA THR A 92 -6.04 -26.59 3.75
C THR A 92 -5.41 -25.46 4.58
N SER A 93 -4.80 -24.47 3.92
CA SER A 93 -4.16 -23.35 4.58
C SER A 93 -5.17 -22.22 4.91
N GLU A 94 -5.16 -21.75 6.15
CA GLU A 94 -5.93 -20.57 6.56
C GLU A 94 -5.49 -19.31 5.83
N ARG A 95 -4.21 -19.18 5.53
CA ARG A 95 -3.63 -18.02 4.81
C ARG A 95 -4.12 -17.92 3.38
N HIS A 96 -4.54 -19.00 2.76
CA HIS A 96 -5.09 -18.97 1.40
C HIS A 96 -6.63 -18.88 1.38
N GLY A 97 -7.26 -18.58 2.52
CA GLY A 97 -8.69 -18.28 2.61
C GLY A 97 -9.63 -19.48 2.44
N ALA A 98 -9.10 -20.71 2.37
CA ALA A 98 -9.92 -21.91 2.22
C ALA A 98 -10.06 -22.72 3.53
N ALA A 99 -8.97 -22.90 4.27
CA ALA A 99 -8.92 -23.60 5.58
C ALA A 99 -9.75 -24.89 5.66
N LEU A 100 -9.74 -25.69 4.59
CA LEU A 100 -10.55 -26.88 4.50
C LEU A 100 -9.99 -28.02 5.37
N ASP A 101 -10.89 -28.83 5.91
CA ASP A 101 -10.51 -30.12 6.47
C ASP A 101 -9.91 -31.01 5.35
N ALA A 102 -8.80 -31.71 5.66
CA ALA A 102 -8.12 -32.57 4.71
C ALA A 102 -9.01 -33.72 4.17
N SER A 103 -10.09 -34.05 4.86
CA SER A 103 -11.08 -35.06 4.45
C SER A 103 -12.23 -34.47 3.61
N GLN A 104 -12.30 -33.13 3.44
CA GLN A 104 -13.37 -32.48 2.71
C GLN A 104 -13.34 -32.88 1.23
N GLN A 105 -14.42 -33.43 0.73
CA GLN A 105 -14.60 -33.73 -0.68
C GLN A 105 -15.03 -32.50 -1.46
N ILE A 106 -14.52 -32.34 -2.69
CA ILE A 106 -14.73 -31.18 -3.55
C ILE A 106 -15.02 -31.64 -4.98
N TRP A 107 -16.00 -31.04 -5.66
CA TRP A 107 -16.26 -31.29 -7.07
C TRP A 107 -15.17 -30.70 -7.95
N ILE A 108 -14.68 -31.51 -8.89
CA ILE A 108 -13.85 -31.12 -10.03
C ILE A 108 -14.39 -31.74 -11.32
N GLY A 109 -13.89 -31.31 -12.47
CA GLY A 109 -14.24 -31.88 -13.76
C GLY A 109 -13.84 -33.34 -13.92
N ALA A 110 -14.55 -34.07 -14.75
CA ALA A 110 -14.18 -35.41 -15.19
C ALA A 110 -13.85 -35.40 -16.70
N GLU A 111 -13.28 -36.48 -17.23
CA GLU A 111 -13.06 -36.66 -18.65
C GLU A 111 -14.36 -36.61 -19.46
N ASP A 112 -15.44 -37.15 -18.90
CA ASP A 112 -16.80 -37.04 -19.44
C ASP A 112 -17.47 -35.77 -18.90
N PRO A 113 -17.83 -34.78 -19.75
CA PRO A 113 -18.45 -33.54 -19.32
C PRO A 113 -19.87 -33.71 -18.72
N SER A 114 -20.45 -34.90 -18.73
CA SER A 114 -21.72 -35.22 -18.06
C SER A 114 -21.55 -35.79 -16.63
N SER A 115 -20.31 -35.95 -16.17
CA SER A 115 -19.96 -36.48 -14.86
C SER A 115 -18.99 -35.54 -14.11
N CYS A 116 -18.85 -35.74 -12.80
CA CYS A 116 -17.88 -35.02 -11.97
C CYS A 116 -16.94 -36.04 -11.29
N SER A 117 -15.72 -35.61 -11.08
CA SER A 117 -14.78 -36.25 -10.20
C SER A 117 -14.78 -35.58 -8.83
N VAL A 118 -14.35 -36.31 -7.82
CA VAL A 118 -14.18 -35.82 -6.46
C VAL A 118 -12.69 -35.71 -6.16
N PHE A 119 -12.28 -34.55 -5.69
CA PHE A 119 -10.96 -34.32 -5.11
C PHE A 119 -11.06 -34.28 -3.59
N THR A 120 -10.10 -34.91 -2.90
CA THR A 120 -9.99 -34.86 -1.44
C THR A 120 -8.57 -34.43 -1.08
N PRO A 121 -8.37 -33.23 -0.46
CA PRO A 121 -7.06 -32.85 0.04
C PRO A 121 -6.57 -33.85 1.06
N SER A 122 -5.31 -34.33 0.97
CA SER A 122 -4.71 -35.19 1.98
C SER A 122 -3.31 -34.70 2.32
N TYR A 123 -2.94 -34.75 3.60
CA TYR A 123 -1.63 -34.31 4.10
C TYR A 123 -0.50 -35.30 3.83
N GLU A 124 -0.82 -36.60 3.60
CA GLU A 124 0.18 -37.63 3.40
C GLU A 124 0.22 -38.08 1.94
N TYR A 125 1.18 -37.58 1.20
CA TYR A 125 1.56 -38.13 -0.10
C TYR A 125 2.79 -39.01 0.08
N SER A 126 2.61 -40.35 0.02
CA SER A 126 3.72 -41.22 -0.30
C SER A 126 3.91 -41.22 -1.82
N THR A 127 5.15 -41.09 -2.26
CA THR A 127 5.51 -41.07 -3.69
C THR A 127 5.21 -42.36 -4.43
N ASP A 128 4.76 -43.40 -3.76
CA ASP A 128 4.64 -44.76 -4.27
C ASP A 128 3.20 -45.28 -4.42
N ASP A 129 2.18 -44.60 -3.91
CA ASP A 129 0.79 -45.02 -4.00
C ASP A 129 -0.01 -44.12 -4.97
N TYR A 130 -0.03 -44.46 -6.24
CA TYR A 130 -1.04 -43.99 -7.18
C TYR A 130 -2.17 -45.04 -7.32
N PRO A 131 -3.40 -44.74 -7.05
CA PRO A 131 -4.22 -43.75 -7.74
C PRO A 131 -4.52 -42.56 -6.84
N GLY A 132 -4.15 -41.37 -7.35
CA GLY A 132 -4.26 -40.09 -6.68
C GLY A 132 -5.63 -39.80 -6.07
N PRO A 133 -5.78 -38.66 -5.40
CA PRO A 133 -6.96 -38.22 -4.63
C PRO A 133 -8.22 -38.01 -5.48
N PHE A 134 -8.29 -38.59 -6.67
CA PHE A 134 -9.37 -38.43 -7.65
C PHE A 134 -10.16 -39.72 -7.77
N ASN A 135 -11.41 -39.67 -7.35
CA ASN A 135 -12.35 -40.73 -7.59
C ASN A 135 -13.50 -40.21 -8.44
N LEU A 136 -13.90 -40.97 -9.48
CA LEU A 136 -15.18 -40.78 -10.13
C LEU A 136 -16.26 -40.93 -9.06
N SER A 137 -17.08 -39.91 -8.82
CA SER A 137 -18.16 -40.01 -7.88
C SER A 137 -19.29 -40.87 -8.46
N ALA A 138 -19.66 -41.89 -7.73
CA ALA A 138 -20.83 -42.68 -8.03
C ALA A 138 -22.14 -41.94 -7.68
N ASP A 139 -22.08 -40.93 -6.80
CA ASP A 139 -23.23 -40.14 -6.36
C ASP A 139 -23.15 -38.68 -6.82
N ILE A 140 -23.62 -38.43 -8.01
CA ILE A 140 -23.70 -37.07 -8.62
C ILE A 140 -24.72 -36.16 -7.92
N SER A 141 -25.53 -36.68 -7.00
CA SER A 141 -26.49 -35.91 -6.20
C SER A 141 -25.92 -35.40 -4.89
N ALA A 142 -24.72 -35.84 -4.51
CA ALA A 142 -24.01 -35.31 -3.36
C ALA A 142 -23.82 -33.82 -3.48
N ARG A 143 -23.88 -33.11 -2.36
CA ARG A 143 -23.67 -31.65 -2.32
C ARG A 143 -22.29 -31.35 -1.75
N LEU A 144 -21.39 -30.86 -2.59
CA LEU A 144 -19.98 -30.59 -2.25
C LEU A 144 -19.59 -29.17 -2.72
N PRO A 145 -18.59 -28.55 -2.09
CA PRO A 145 -17.92 -27.37 -2.65
C PRO A 145 -17.31 -27.66 -4.03
N VAL A 146 -16.92 -26.62 -4.75
CA VAL A 146 -16.56 -26.72 -6.17
C VAL A 146 -15.23 -26.05 -6.44
N LEU A 147 -14.41 -26.66 -7.30
CA LEU A 147 -13.27 -26.01 -7.93
C LEU A 147 -13.55 -25.73 -9.40
N CYS A 148 -13.45 -24.46 -9.78
CA CYS A 148 -13.52 -23.99 -11.16
C CYS A 148 -12.12 -23.58 -11.66
N THR A 149 -11.91 -23.57 -12.98
CA THR A 149 -10.75 -22.92 -13.58
C THR A 149 -10.69 -21.44 -13.19
N ASN A 150 -9.53 -20.80 -13.34
CA ASN A 150 -9.38 -19.35 -13.38
C ASN A 150 -8.59 -18.96 -14.63
N SER A 151 -9.28 -18.50 -15.64
CA SER A 151 -8.70 -18.12 -16.93
C SER A 151 -8.36 -16.64 -17.02
N ALA A 152 -8.54 -15.86 -15.94
CA ALA A 152 -8.20 -14.44 -15.91
C ALA A 152 -6.68 -14.25 -16.12
N PRO A 153 -6.26 -13.29 -16.96
CA PRO A 153 -4.83 -12.98 -17.12
C PRO A 153 -4.28 -12.25 -15.90
N LEU A 154 -2.97 -12.26 -15.74
CA LEU A 154 -2.28 -11.40 -14.78
C LEU A 154 -2.18 -9.98 -15.35
N THR A 155 -2.68 -9.00 -14.62
CA THR A 155 -2.52 -7.57 -14.95
C THR A 155 -1.04 -7.15 -14.77
N ARG A 156 -0.54 -6.32 -15.68
CA ARG A 156 0.80 -5.74 -15.65
C ARG A 156 0.71 -4.25 -15.98
N SER A 157 1.65 -3.44 -15.53
CA SER A 157 1.66 -1.99 -15.73
C SER A 157 1.64 -1.56 -17.20
N ASN A 158 2.27 -2.35 -18.07
CA ASN A 158 2.36 -2.07 -19.52
C ASN A 158 1.22 -2.68 -20.35
N VAL A 159 0.21 -3.27 -19.73
CA VAL A 159 -0.91 -3.93 -20.41
C VAL A 159 -2.22 -3.42 -19.82
N THR A 160 -3.13 -2.97 -20.70
CA THR A 160 -4.49 -2.63 -20.27
C THR A 160 -5.13 -3.81 -19.55
N ALA A 161 -5.66 -3.58 -18.34
CA ALA A 161 -6.30 -4.60 -17.54
C ALA A 161 -7.49 -5.23 -18.28
N ASP A 162 -7.59 -6.56 -18.24
CA ASP A 162 -8.77 -7.27 -18.77
C ASP A 162 -9.88 -7.25 -17.71
N THR A 163 -10.76 -6.28 -17.82
CA THR A 163 -11.92 -6.12 -16.93
C THR A 163 -13.14 -6.92 -17.41
N SER A 164 -13.00 -7.86 -18.34
CA SER A 164 -14.12 -8.63 -18.89
C SER A 164 -14.72 -9.62 -17.88
N ARG A 165 -13.94 -10.07 -16.88
CA ARG A 165 -14.38 -10.99 -15.84
C ARG A 165 -14.88 -10.23 -14.62
N GLN A 166 -16.00 -9.51 -14.83
CA GLN A 166 -16.62 -8.70 -13.80
C GLN A 166 -17.21 -9.55 -12.68
N ILE A 167 -17.24 -8.96 -11.49
CA ILE A 167 -17.86 -9.51 -10.29
C ILE A 167 -18.68 -8.43 -9.59
N GLU A 168 -19.89 -8.78 -9.21
CA GLU A 168 -20.75 -7.90 -8.40
C GLU A 168 -20.63 -8.28 -6.93
N LEU A 169 -20.30 -7.30 -6.10
CA LEU A 169 -20.16 -7.45 -4.67
C LEU A 169 -21.05 -6.47 -3.94
N SER A 170 -21.97 -6.96 -3.14
CA SER A 170 -22.81 -6.12 -2.28
C SER A 170 -22.12 -5.87 -0.95
N THR A 171 -21.98 -4.61 -0.59
CA THR A 171 -21.39 -4.16 0.67
C THR A 171 -22.44 -3.50 1.56
N PRO A 172 -22.25 -3.50 2.90
CA PRO A 172 -23.24 -2.90 3.82
C PRO A 172 -23.44 -1.40 3.63
N ALA A 173 -22.36 -0.65 3.42
CA ALA A 173 -22.41 0.81 3.36
C ALA A 173 -22.15 1.38 1.95
N ALA A 174 -21.29 0.75 1.13
CA ALA A 174 -20.95 1.26 -0.20
C ALA A 174 -21.93 0.83 -1.31
N GLY A 175 -22.92 -0.03 -1.03
CA GLY A 175 -23.84 -0.56 -2.02
C GLY A 175 -23.27 -1.73 -2.82
N THR A 176 -23.72 -1.91 -4.07
CA THR A 176 -23.17 -2.94 -4.96
C THR A 176 -22.03 -2.37 -5.80
N LEU A 177 -20.88 -3.01 -5.73
CA LEU A 177 -19.68 -2.66 -6.48
C LEU A 177 -19.47 -3.66 -7.60
N ILE A 178 -19.12 -3.16 -8.78
CA ILE A 178 -18.69 -3.99 -9.93
C ILE A 178 -17.19 -3.90 -10.03
N GLY A 179 -16.51 -4.94 -9.56
CA GLY A 179 -15.07 -5.13 -9.74
C GLY A 179 -14.76 -6.17 -10.81
N TYR A 180 -13.53 -6.63 -10.86
CA TYR A 180 -13.14 -7.69 -11.79
C TYR A 180 -12.15 -8.67 -11.16
N ARG A 181 -12.02 -9.82 -11.78
CA ARG A 181 -11.10 -10.86 -11.40
C ARG A 181 -9.84 -10.81 -12.26
N ASP A 182 -8.70 -10.81 -11.60
CA ASP A 182 -7.38 -11.05 -12.14
C ASP A 182 -6.94 -12.50 -11.87
N LYS A 183 -5.77 -12.88 -12.35
CA LYS A 183 -5.24 -14.24 -12.16
C LYS A 183 -5.10 -14.62 -10.68
N PHE A 184 -4.72 -13.69 -9.81
CA PHE A 184 -4.39 -13.98 -8.42
C PHE A 184 -5.18 -13.15 -7.40
N SER A 185 -6.02 -12.22 -7.84
CA SER A 185 -6.82 -11.38 -6.95
C SER A 185 -8.14 -10.97 -7.58
N PHE A 186 -9.10 -10.63 -6.73
CA PHE A 186 -10.22 -9.76 -7.10
C PHE A 186 -9.78 -8.31 -6.90
N ARG A 187 -10.19 -7.44 -7.82
CA ARG A 187 -9.80 -6.04 -7.84
C ARG A 187 -11.05 -5.15 -7.87
N PHE A 188 -11.11 -4.23 -6.92
CA PHE A 188 -12.15 -3.21 -6.83
C PHE A 188 -11.45 -1.86 -6.67
N LEU A 189 -11.48 -1.04 -7.71
CA LEU A 189 -10.65 0.15 -7.84
C LEU A 189 -11.51 1.42 -7.85
N GLY A 190 -11.00 2.52 -7.31
CA GLY A 190 -11.67 3.83 -7.35
C GLY A 190 -12.95 3.91 -6.51
N ILE A 191 -13.03 3.21 -5.39
CA ILE A 191 -14.22 3.20 -4.53
C ILE A 191 -14.22 4.45 -3.65
N LYS A 192 -15.20 5.32 -3.83
CA LYS A 192 -15.33 6.53 -3.00
C LYS A 192 -15.73 6.18 -1.58
N TYR A 193 -14.95 6.66 -0.60
CA TYR A 193 -15.29 6.57 0.82
C TYR A 193 -15.89 7.88 1.35
N ALA A 194 -15.69 8.99 0.65
CA ALA A 194 -16.19 10.32 1.00
C ALA A 194 -16.93 10.97 -0.16
N GLU A 195 -17.84 11.87 0.16
CA GLU A 195 -18.41 12.80 -0.82
C GLU A 195 -17.29 13.74 -1.32
N PRO A 196 -17.37 14.23 -2.58
CA PRO A 196 -16.37 15.13 -3.14
C PRO A 196 -16.15 16.37 -2.25
N PRO A 197 -14.92 16.61 -1.74
CA PRO A 197 -14.64 17.76 -0.87
C PRO A 197 -14.48 19.06 -1.67
N THR A 198 -15.49 19.41 -2.48
CA THR A 198 -15.49 20.56 -3.39
C THR A 198 -16.38 21.69 -2.87
N GLY A 199 -16.21 22.90 -3.41
CA GLY A 199 -17.04 24.05 -3.07
C GLY A 199 -17.02 24.39 -1.58
N GLU A 200 -18.16 24.32 -0.89
CA GLU A 200 -18.25 24.59 0.55
C GLU A 200 -17.54 23.55 1.41
N ALA A 201 -17.41 22.30 0.92
CA ALA A 201 -16.71 21.22 1.61
C ALA A 201 -15.17 21.30 1.47
N ARG A 202 -14.65 22.15 0.58
CA ARG A 202 -13.20 22.38 0.41
C ARG A 202 -12.57 22.83 1.71
N PHE A 203 -11.45 22.21 2.12
CA PHE A 203 -10.71 22.41 3.37
C PHE A 203 -11.47 21.98 4.65
N GLN A 204 -12.66 21.42 4.53
CA GLN A 204 -13.44 20.94 5.67
C GLN A 204 -13.15 19.45 5.95
N PRO A 205 -13.46 18.94 7.15
CA PRO A 205 -13.48 17.49 7.39
C PRO A 205 -14.27 16.74 6.32
N PRO A 206 -13.86 15.52 5.92
CA PRO A 206 -14.57 14.75 4.90
C PRO A 206 -15.96 14.35 5.39
N THR A 207 -16.89 14.20 4.46
CA THR A 207 -18.24 13.68 4.72
C THR A 207 -18.33 12.28 4.12
N PRO A 208 -18.79 11.26 4.86
CA PRO A 208 -18.91 9.91 4.32
C PRO A 208 -19.92 9.88 3.16
N VAL A 209 -19.67 9.06 2.16
CA VAL A 209 -20.65 8.79 1.11
C VAL A 209 -21.92 8.24 1.73
N ALA A 210 -23.07 8.78 1.35
CA ALA A 210 -24.34 8.30 1.87
C ALA A 210 -24.54 6.81 1.54
N ALA A 211 -24.78 6.01 2.59
CA ALA A 211 -25.06 4.61 2.44
C ALA A 211 -26.32 4.39 1.59
N SER A 212 -26.21 3.60 0.53
CA SER A 212 -27.35 3.25 -0.32
C SER A 212 -27.20 1.83 -0.84
N PRO A 213 -27.91 0.86 -0.29
CA PRO A 213 -27.85 -0.54 -0.74
C PRO A 213 -28.38 -0.75 -2.16
N TYR A 214 -29.03 0.26 -2.74
CA TYR A 214 -29.60 0.20 -4.10
C TYR A 214 -28.69 0.84 -5.15
N THR A 215 -27.55 1.41 -4.76
CA THR A 215 -26.64 2.04 -5.70
C THR A 215 -25.66 0.99 -6.24
N VAL A 216 -25.60 0.86 -7.57
CA VAL A 216 -24.58 0.06 -8.26
C VAL A 216 -23.50 1.02 -8.76
N ARG A 217 -22.25 0.73 -8.44
CA ARG A 217 -21.09 1.57 -8.79
C ARG A 217 -20.02 0.75 -9.49
N SER A 218 -19.40 1.31 -10.52
CA SER A 218 -18.22 0.75 -11.14
C SER A 218 -17.02 0.88 -10.18
N ALA A 219 -16.26 -0.19 -10.05
CA ALA A 219 -14.99 -0.27 -9.36
C ALA A 219 -13.96 -0.99 -10.25
N LEU A 220 -13.95 -0.67 -11.55
CA LEU A 220 -13.13 -1.30 -12.58
C LEU A 220 -11.84 -0.55 -12.86
N GLU A 221 -11.77 0.72 -12.49
CA GLU A 221 -10.67 1.63 -12.80
C GLU A 221 -10.26 2.41 -11.56
N TYR A 222 -8.98 2.73 -11.46
CA TYR A 222 -8.50 3.68 -10.46
C TYR A 222 -9.18 5.03 -10.69
N GLY A 223 -9.45 5.74 -9.62
CA GLY A 223 -9.93 7.09 -9.76
C GLY A 223 -8.77 8.09 -9.89
N PRO A 224 -9.08 9.40 -9.94
CA PRO A 224 -8.08 10.42 -10.13
C PRO A 224 -7.19 10.61 -8.88
N ALA A 225 -5.92 10.93 -9.11
CA ALA A 225 -5.03 11.46 -8.08
C ALA A 225 -5.57 12.78 -7.52
N CYS A 226 -5.32 13.07 -6.24
CA CYS A 226 -5.72 14.33 -5.62
C CYS A 226 -4.97 15.52 -6.22
N ALA A 227 -5.57 16.70 -6.13
CA ALA A 227 -4.99 17.95 -6.63
C ALA A 227 -3.58 18.17 -6.04
N GLN A 228 -2.58 18.27 -6.93
CA GLN A 228 -1.17 18.31 -6.57
C GLN A 228 -0.31 18.97 -7.65
N PRO A 229 0.89 19.50 -7.30
CA PRO A 229 1.84 20.04 -8.27
C PRO A 229 2.47 18.92 -9.10
N PRO A 230 3.19 19.27 -10.20
CA PRO A 230 3.97 18.29 -10.91
C PRO A 230 5.07 17.73 -10.00
N ASP A 231 5.29 16.47 -10.11
CA ASP A 231 6.42 15.81 -9.46
C ASP A 231 7.48 15.50 -10.52
N ALA A 232 8.57 16.27 -10.50
CA ALA A 232 9.67 16.07 -11.44
C ALA A 232 10.33 14.70 -11.24
N ASP A 233 10.25 14.20 -10.04
CA ASP A 233 10.87 12.95 -9.63
C ASP A 233 10.05 11.76 -10.14
N ASN A 234 8.73 11.82 -10.07
CA ASN A 234 7.84 10.78 -10.58
C ASN A 234 7.30 11.10 -12.00
N GLY A 235 7.67 12.25 -12.58
CA GLY A 235 7.37 12.59 -13.97
C GLY A 235 5.90 12.85 -14.28
N HIS A 236 5.06 13.09 -13.29
CA HIS A 236 3.66 13.44 -13.54
C HIS A 236 3.45 14.95 -13.69
N ASP A 237 2.45 15.32 -14.47
CA ASP A 237 1.98 16.67 -14.66
C ASP A 237 1.11 17.16 -13.48
N TRP A 238 0.58 18.36 -13.60
CA TRP A 238 -0.40 18.93 -12.67
C TRP A 238 -1.68 18.10 -12.60
N TYR A 239 -2.16 17.79 -11.39
CA TYR A 239 -3.48 17.22 -11.16
C TYR A 239 -4.39 18.23 -10.48
N ASP A 240 -5.65 18.34 -10.91
CA ASP A 240 -6.65 19.29 -10.43
C ASP A 240 -7.89 18.63 -9.78
N ALA A 241 -7.87 17.31 -9.60
CA ALA A 241 -9.02 16.60 -9.08
C ALA A 241 -9.16 16.77 -7.56
N GLU A 242 -10.24 17.39 -7.14
CA GLU A 242 -10.65 17.41 -5.73
C GLU A 242 -11.55 16.21 -5.39
N ASP A 243 -12.25 15.63 -6.36
CA ASP A 243 -13.04 14.41 -6.19
C ASP A 243 -12.16 13.16 -6.27
N CYS A 244 -11.25 13.01 -5.31
CA CYS A 244 -10.17 12.04 -5.29
C CYS A 244 -10.19 11.12 -4.07
N LEU A 245 -11.15 11.28 -3.14
CA LEU A 245 -11.20 10.54 -1.89
C LEU A 245 -11.75 9.12 -2.12
N GLN A 246 -10.84 8.20 -2.39
CA GLN A 246 -11.15 6.83 -2.79
C GLN A 246 -10.18 5.82 -2.20
N VAL A 247 -10.62 4.56 -2.18
CA VAL A 247 -9.81 3.40 -1.84
C VAL A 247 -9.82 2.42 -3.00
N ASN A 248 -8.76 1.61 -3.08
CA ASN A 248 -8.69 0.43 -3.93
C ASN A 248 -8.58 -0.80 -3.04
N VAL A 249 -9.27 -1.88 -3.41
CA VAL A 249 -9.27 -3.13 -2.64
C VAL A 249 -8.80 -4.27 -3.53
N PHE A 250 -7.79 -4.99 -3.05
CA PHE A 250 -7.30 -6.24 -3.62
C PHE A 250 -7.57 -7.35 -2.61
N SER A 251 -8.17 -8.44 -3.07
CA SER A 251 -8.46 -9.57 -2.20
C SER A 251 -8.42 -10.91 -2.94
N PRO A 252 -7.96 -11.99 -2.32
CA PRO A 252 -8.14 -13.33 -2.86
C PRO A 252 -9.54 -13.89 -2.57
N VAL A 253 -10.38 -13.20 -1.80
CA VAL A 253 -11.71 -13.68 -1.36
C VAL A 253 -12.77 -12.62 -1.61
N VAL A 254 -13.96 -13.05 -2.04
CA VAL A 254 -15.17 -12.24 -2.03
C VAL A 254 -16.31 -13.02 -1.40
N ASN A 255 -17.05 -12.38 -0.53
CA ASN A 255 -18.14 -12.99 0.21
C ASN A 255 -19.49 -12.71 -0.44
N SER A 256 -20.34 -13.71 -0.48
CA SER A 256 -21.73 -13.53 -0.94
C SER A 256 -22.56 -12.83 0.12
N ALA A 257 -23.19 -11.71 -0.23
CA ALA A 257 -24.07 -10.96 0.66
C ALA A 257 -25.31 -11.74 1.12
N THR A 258 -25.63 -12.85 0.44
CA THR A 258 -26.82 -13.67 0.72
C THR A 258 -26.51 -14.88 1.61
N ASN A 259 -25.23 -15.20 1.84
CA ASN A 259 -24.85 -16.22 2.80
C ASN A 259 -24.94 -15.67 4.22
N SER A 260 -25.94 -16.12 4.96
CA SER A 260 -26.05 -15.79 6.40
C SER A 260 -24.95 -16.40 7.26
N VAL A 261 -24.10 -17.25 6.69
CA VAL A 261 -22.93 -17.88 7.33
C VAL A 261 -21.76 -17.71 6.37
N GLN A 262 -20.83 -16.84 6.72
CA GLN A 262 -19.54 -16.74 6.03
C GLN A 262 -18.79 -18.06 6.21
N THR A 263 -18.42 -18.68 5.11
CA THR A 263 -17.80 -20.01 5.10
C THR A 263 -16.29 -19.93 4.82
N ALA A 264 -15.83 -18.86 4.16
CA ALA A 264 -14.40 -18.58 4.01
C ALA A 264 -13.85 -17.93 5.30
N PRO A 265 -12.61 -18.27 5.72
CA PRO A 265 -11.93 -17.56 6.81
C PRO A 265 -11.80 -16.07 6.51
N LYS A 266 -11.91 -15.23 7.54
CA LYS A 266 -11.62 -13.81 7.43
C LYS A 266 -10.12 -13.57 7.41
N LEU A 267 -9.63 -12.80 6.44
CA LEU A 267 -8.23 -12.47 6.25
C LEU A 267 -7.88 -11.14 6.93
N PRO A 268 -6.67 -10.97 7.48
CA PRO A 268 -6.23 -9.66 7.94
C PRO A 268 -6.25 -8.64 6.80
N VAL A 269 -6.44 -7.38 7.16
CA VAL A 269 -6.45 -6.25 6.25
C VAL A 269 -5.17 -5.47 6.40
N MET A 270 -4.48 -5.19 5.32
CA MET A 270 -3.35 -4.26 5.25
C MET A 270 -3.82 -2.96 4.60
N PHE A 271 -3.75 -1.85 5.32
CA PHE A 271 -4.21 -0.54 4.88
C PHE A 271 -3.01 0.35 4.60
N PHE A 272 -2.73 0.60 3.31
CA PHE A 272 -1.56 1.34 2.84
C PHE A 272 -1.86 2.82 2.62
N ILE A 273 -0.97 3.68 3.12
CA ILE A 273 -0.98 5.13 2.99
C ILE A 273 0.27 5.54 2.20
N HIS A 274 0.08 6.16 1.03
CA HIS A 274 1.18 6.54 0.14
C HIS A 274 2.00 7.72 0.67
N GLY A 275 3.25 7.83 0.22
CA GLY A 275 4.17 8.91 0.49
C GLY A 275 3.96 10.16 -0.39
N GLY A 276 5.04 10.91 -0.61
CA GLY A 276 5.07 12.12 -1.45
C GLY A 276 5.03 13.43 -0.66
N GLY A 277 5.57 13.46 0.57
CA GLY A 277 5.79 14.69 1.35
C GLY A 277 4.53 15.48 1.67
N LEU A 278 3.35 14.85 1.74
CA LEU A 278 2.02 15.47 1.91
C LEU A 278 1.63 16.42 0.76
N ASN A 279 2.42 16.49 -0.30
CA ASN A 279 2.22 17.40 -1.43
C ASN A 279 1.91 16.67 -2.73
N THR A 280 2.43 15.46 -2.92
CA THR A 280 2.26 14.62 -4.11
C THR A 280 1.89 13.19 -3.72
N GLY A 281 1.62 12.35 -4.70
CA GLY A 281 1.35 10.94 -4.50
C GLY A 281 -0.05 10.50 -4.93
N ASP A 282 -0.20 9.20 -5.08
CA ASP A 282 -1.46 8.54 -5.43
C ASP A 282 -1.42 7.08 -4.93
N SER A 283 -2.57 6.51 -4.66
CA SER A 283 -2.72 5.10 -4.27
C SER A 283 -2.88 4.14 -5.45
N GLY A 284 -2.87 4.66 -6.66
CA GLY A 284 -2.96 3.94 -7.93
C GLY A 284 -1.66 3.97 -8.74
N PRO A 285 -1.74 3.81 -10.06
CA PRO A 285 -0.57 3.86 -10.93
C PRO A 285 0.09 5.23 -10.92
N ILE A 286 1.41 5.25 -10.75
CA ILE A 286 2.22 6.47 -10.81
C ILE A 286 2.74 6.64 -12.25
N PRO A 287 2.42 7.73 -12.96
CA PRO A 287 2.98 7.97 -14.27
C PRO A 287 4.47 8.35 -14.18
N PHE A 288 5.26 7.87 -15.14
CA PHE A 288 6.67 8.24 -15.30
C PHE A 288 6.88 9.02 -16.59
N ASN A 289 7.70 10.05 -16.51
CA ASN A 289 8.13 10.78 -17.71
C ASN A 289 9.43 10.16 -18.26
N GLU A 290 9.33 9.45 -19.37
CA GLU A 290 10.46 8.81 -20.05
C GLU A 290 11.60 9.79 -20.44
N THR A 291 11.29 11.09 -20.58
CA THR A 291 12.24 12.10 -21.07
C THR A 291 13.14 12.67 -19.98
N THR A 292 12.73 12.66 -18.73
CA THR A 292 13.49 13.24 -17.61
C THR A 292 14.32 12.23 -16.85
N SER A 293 13.86 10.98 -16.74
CA SER A 293 14.53 9.93 -15.96
C SER A 293 15.60 9.14 -16.75
N GLY A 294 15.65 9.28 -18.08
CA GLY A 294 16.49 8.41 -18.94
C GLY A 294 16.03 6.95 -18.99
N TYR A 295 14.86 6.67 -18.42
CA TYR A 295 14.26 5.37 -18.29
C TYR A 295 13.57 4.94 -19.60
N VAL A 296 13.77 3.68 -19.99
CA VAL A 296 13.12 3.06 -21.15
C VAL A 296 12.18 1.95 -20.65
N GLY A 297 11.03 2.34 -20.14
CA GLY A 297 10.05 1.42 -19.57
C GLY A 297 8.60 1.83 -19.84
N PRO A 298 7.62 1.19 -19.20
CA PRO A 298 6.22 1.62 -19.28
C PRO A 298 6.07 3.03 -18.70
N SER A 299 5.17 3.80 -19.28
CA SER A 299 4.89 5.18 -18.87
C SER A 299 4.19 5.29 -17.49
N THR A 300 3.93 4.18 -16.82
CA THR A 300 3.30 4.12 -15.50
C THR A 300 3.85 2.97 -14.69
N SER A 301 4.08 3.19 -13.39
CA SER A 301 4.36 2.13 -12.42
C SER A 301 3.13 1.77 -11.62
N ASN A 302 2.93 0.49 -11.39
CA ASN A 302 1.92 -0.06 -10.49
C ASN A 302 2.54 -0.56 -9.18
N ILE A 303 3.46 0.21 -8.60
CA ILE A 303 4.20 -0.21 -7.39
C ILE A 303 3.27 -0.68 -6.27
N PHE A 304 2.09 -0.07 -6.13
CA PHE A 304 1.11 -0.40 -5.10
C PHE A 304 0.08 -1.45 -5.54
N ASP A 305 0.32 -2.19 -6.64
CA ASP A 305 -0.55 -3.29 -7.05
C ASP A 305 -0.51 -4.41 -6.02
N GLY A 306 -1.66 -4.71 -5.43
CA GLY A 306 -1.77 -5.66 -4.33
C GLY A 306 -1.79 -7.13 -4.73
N THR A 307 -1.85 -7.46 -6.03
CA THR A 307 -2.13 -8.84 -6.49
C THR A 307 -1.15 -9.86 -5.94
N ASN A 308 0.15 -9.57 -5.96
CA ASN A 308 1.16 -10.48 -5.43
C ASN A 308 1.16 -10.54 -3.89
N LEU A 309 1.05 -9.38 -3.23
CA LEU A 309 0.98 -9.31 -1.77
C LEU A 309 -0.21 -10.13 -1.22
N VAL A 310 -1.41 -9.94 -1.77
CA VAL A 310 -2.61 -10.62 -1.25
C VAL A 310 -2.62 -12.11 -1.54
N SER A 311 -2.16 -12.53 -2.73
CA SER A 311 -2.16 -13.94 -3.11
C SER A 311 -1.09 -14.77 -2.42
N TYR A 312 0.07 -14.19 -2.12
CA TYR A 312 1.16 -14.86 -1.41
C TYR A 312 1.03 -14.76 0.11
N GLY A 313 0.62 -13.59 0.60
CA GLY A 313 0.51 -13.30 2.03
C GLY A 313 -0.81 -13.72 2.67
N GLY A 314 -1.85 -13.98 1.87
CA GLY A 314 -3.18 -14.33 2.38
C GLY A 314 -3.81 -13.19 3.17
N VAL A 315 -3.84 -12.00 2.62
CA VAL A 315 -4.38 -10.79 3.23
C VAL A 315 -5.30 -10.06 2.26
N VAL A 316 -6.06 -9.10 2.75
CA VAL A 316 -6.74 -8.09 1.94
C VAL A 316 -5.90 -6.82 1.97
N LEU A 317 -5.62 -6.21 0.82
CA LEU A 317 -4.96 -4.90 0.74
C LEU A 317 -5.98 -3.82 0.41
N VAL A 318 -5.90 -2.72 1.14
CA VAL A 318 -6.60 -1.47 0.84
C VAL A 318 -5.57 -0.37 0.66
N THR A 319 -5.56 0.33 -0.48
CA THR A 319 -4.76 1.54 -0.70
C THR A 319 -5.67 2.76 -0.71
N VAL A 320 -5.22 3.91 -0.19
CA VAL A 320 -6.07 5.07 0.04
C VAL A 320 -5.48 6.35 -0.53
N ASN A 321 -6.33 7.17 -1.17
CA ASN A 321 -6.04 8.56 -1.48
C ASN A 321 -6.55 9.47 -0.36
N TYR A 322 -5.76 10.48 -0.01
CA TYR A 322 -6.08 11.54 0.93
C TYR A 322 -5.69 12.89 0.34
N ARG A 323 -6.31 13.97 0.80
CA ARG A 323 -6.03 15.32 0.27
C ARG A 323 -4.60 15.75 0.55
N LEU A 324 -4.00 16.39 -0.44
CA LEU A 324 -2.62 16.84 -0.45
C LEU A 324 -2.54 18.39 -0.41
N THR A 325 -1.35 18.92 -0.21
CA THR A 325 -1.07 20.37 -0.26
C THR A 325 -1.98 21.18 0.69
N ALA A 326 -2.32 22.39 0.30
CA ALA A 326 -3.27 23.23 1.04
C ALA A 326 -4.64 22.56 1.24
N PHE A 327 -5.08 21.66 0.35
CA PHE A 327 -6.39 21.00 0.47
C PHE A 327 -6.51 20.11 1.70
N GLY A 328 -5.38 19.56 2.17
CA GLY A 328 -5.31 18.75 3.38
C GLY A 328 -5.11 19.52 4.68
N TRP A 329 -4.48 20.72 4.62
CA TRP A 329 -3.91 21.35 5.82
C TRP A 329 -4.19 22.84 5.98
N PHE A 330 -4.87 23.49 5.02
CA PHE A 330 -5.20 24.90 5.07
C PHE A 330 -6.12 25.26 6.24
N ASN A 331 -5.95 26.45 6.81
CA ASN A 331 -6.78 26.99 7.89
C ASN A 331 -6.76 26.12 9.16
N ALA A 332 -5.63 25.57 9.51
CA ALA A 332 -5.43 24.69 10.66
C ALA A 332 -6.37 23.47 10.71
N SER A 333 -6.74 22.95 9.53
CA SER A 333 -7.70 21.87 9.42
C SER A 333 -7.00 20.53 9.41
N ASN A 334 -6.60 19.68 9.94
CA ASN A 334 -6.09 18.31 9.72
C ASN A 334 -7.02 17.50 8.78
N ALA A 335 -7.45 18.11 7.66
CA ALA A 335 -8.45 17.50 6.78
C ALA A 335 -7.94 16.17 6.17
N ALA A 336 -6.66 16.11 5.76
CA ALA A 336 -6.08 14.88 5.22
C ALA A 336 -5.97 13.74 6.24
N LEU A 337 -5.63 14.04 7.50
CA LEU A 337 -5.63 13.03 8.56
C LEU A 337 -7.06 12.52 8.83
N ARG A 338 -8.06 13.42 8.76
CA ARG A 338 -9.48 13.03 8.87
C ARG A 338 -9.97 12.22 7.67
N ASP A 339 -9.42 12.47 6.47
CA ASP A 339 -9.69 11.63 5.28
C ASP A 339 -9.26 10.19 5.52
N THR A 340 -8.06 10.01 6.06
CA THR A 340 -7.51 8.67 6.37
C THR A 340 -8.33 7.96 7.46
N LEU A 341 -8.75 8.69 8.51
CA LEU A 341 -9.63 8.14 9.54
C LEU A 341 -11.00 7.71 8.97
N LEU A 342 -11.57 8.51 8.07
CA LEU A 342 -12.83 8.13 7.42
C LEU A 342 -12.67 6.91 6.51
N ALA A 343 -11.53 6.79 5.80
CA ALA A 343 -11.22 5.62 5.00
C ALA A 343 -11.06 4.36 5.88
N LEU A 344 -10.43 4.48 7.05
CA LEU A 344 -10.36 3.38 8.04
C LEU A 344 -11.76 3.01 8.57
N GLN A 345 -12.64 3.99 8.80
CA GLN A 345 -14.03 3.70 9.16
C GLN A 345 -14.76 2.98 8.01
N TRP A 346 -14.51 3.38 6.76
CA TRP A 346 -15.04 2.68 5.59
C TRP A 346 -14.59 1.21 5.56
N VAL A 347 -13.34 0.92 5.93
CA VAL A 347 -12.83 -0.46 6.08
C VAL A 347 -13.64 -1.20 7.14
N GLN A 348 -13.85 -0.62 8.32
CA GLN A 348 -14.66 -1.25 9.38
C GLN A 348 -16.07 -1.61 8.88
N ASP A 349 -16.67 -0.74 8.07
CA ASP A 349 -18.05 -0.89 7.64
C ASP A 349 -18.24 -1.87 6.46
N ASN A 350 -17.19 -2.12 5.64
CA ASN A 350 -17.37 -2.80 4.35
C ASN A 350 -16.45 -3.99 4.10
N ILE A 351 -15.30 -4.09 4.79
CA ILE A 351 -14.23 -5.00 4.37
C ILE A 351 -14.58 -6.49 4.50
N GLU A 352 -15.56 -6.84 5.32
CA GLU A 352 -16.04 -8.21 5.42
C GLU A 352 -16.58 -8.75 4.10
N ALA A 353 -17.19 -7.90 3.26
CA ALA A 353 -17.65 -8.31 1.95
C ALA A 353 -16.49 -8.76 1.04
N PHE A 354 -15.31 -8.21 1.25
CA PHE A 354 -14.08 -8.54 0.53
C PHE A 354 -13.27 -9.67 1.21
N GLY A 355 -13.84 -10.37 2.18
CA GLY A 355 -13.18 -11.42 2.94
C GLY A 355 -12.25 -10.92 4.05
N GLY A 356 -12.22 -9.64 4.34
CA GLY A 356 -11.37 -9.03 5.37
C GLY A 356 -11.94 -9.15 6.78
N ASP A 357 -11.06 -9.17 7.77
CA ASP A 357 -11.38 -9.10 9.19
C ASP A 357 -11.22 -7.67 9.70
N PRO A 358 -12.30 -6.92 9.99
CA PRO A 358 -12.22 -5.56 10.47
C PRO A 358 -11.53 -5.44 11.84
N THR A 359 -11.40 -6.54 12.59
CA THR A 359 -10.68 -6.56 13.88
C THR A 359 -9.17 -6.75 13.72
N LYS A 360 -8.69 -7.07 12.51
CA LYS A 360 -7.29 -7.31 12.18
C LYS A 360 -6.83 -6.38 11.06
N VAL A 361 -6.84 -5.09 11.31
CA VAL A 361 -6.40 -4.06 10.37
C VAL A 361 -4.99 -3.61 10.74
N LEU A 362 -4.03 -3.85 9.87
CA LEU A 362 -2.67 -3.32 9.95
C LEU A 362 -2.59 -2.06 9.11
N ILE A 363 -2.24 -0.93 9.72
CA ILE A 363 -1.94 0.32 9.00
C ILE A 363 -0.46 0.39 8.66
N PHE A 364 -0.12 0.77 7.43
CA PHE A 364 1.26 0.97 7.04
C PHE A 364 1.39 2.04 5.96
N GLY A 365 2.58 2.59 5.84
CA GLY A 365 2.86 3.61 4.85
C GLY A 365 4.32 3.95 4.79
N GLU A 366 4.72 4.52 3.68
CA GLU A 366 6.09 4.88 3.38
C GLU A 366 6.24 6.41 3.31
N SER A 367 7.40 6.94 3.74
CA SER A 367 7.69 8.38 3.70
C SER A 367 6.64 9.20 4.46
N ALA A 368 5.99 10.16 3.79
CA ALA A 368 4.86 10.88 4.38
C ALA A 368 3.70 9.97 4.81
N GLY A 369 3.50 8.81 4.15
CA GLY A 369 2.56 7.78 4.57
C GLY A 369 2.98 7.10 5.87
N GLY A 370 4.27 6.88 6.09
CA GLY A 370 4.85 6.47 7.37
C GLY A 370 4.57 7.51 8.45
N GLY A 371 4.76 8.80 8.14
CA GLY A 371 4.40 9.93 8.99
C GLY A 371 2.92 9.97 9.35
N MET A 372 2.03 9.75 8.37
CA MET A 372 0.58 9.65 8.60
C MET A 372 0.26 8.45 9.50
N THR A 373 0.91 7.30 9.30
CA THR A 373 0.76 6.11 10.17
C THR A 373 1.20 6.43 11.60
N ARG A 374 2.32 7.10 11.78
CA ARG A 374 2.79 7.56 13.10
C ARG A 374 1.79 8.50 13.77
N TYR A 375 1.19 9.42 13.03
CA TYR A 375 0.18 10.32 13.57
C TYR A 375 -1.16 9.64 13.85
N LEU A 376 -1.55 8.62 13.08
CA LEU A 376 -2.70 7.79 13.43
C LEU A 376 -2.49 7.09 14.78
N LEU A 377 -1.27 6.59 15.05
CA LEU A 377 -0.89 6.04 16.35
C LEU A 377 -0.91 7.10 17.46
N GLY A 378 -0.55 8.35 17.16
CA GLY A 378 -0.53 9.48 18.11
C GLY A 378 -1.82 10.30 18.15
N THR A 379 -2.82 9.95 17.36
CA THR A 379 -4.14 10.61 17.35
C THR A 379 -4.90 10.29 18.63
N ASN A 380 -5.69 11.25 19.11
CA ASN A 380 -6.58 11.08 20.25
C ASN A 380 -7.36 9.74 20.14
N PRO A 381 -7.22 8.84 21.13
CA PRO A 381 -7.82 7.50 21.07
C PRO A 381 -9.33 7.50 20.82
N ALA A 382 -10.04 8.59 21.14
CA ALA A 382 -11.46 8.71 20.85
C ALA A 382 -11.79 8.62 19.34
N TYR A 383 -10.81 8.88 18.47
CA TYR A 383 -10.98 8.79 17.02
C TYR A 383 -10.41 7.51 16.39
N THR A 384 -9.54 6.79 17.10
CA THR A 384 -8.80 5.64 16.54
C THR A 384 -9.14 4.31 17.20
N GLU A 385 -9.89 4.31 18.32
CA GLU A 385 -10.23 3.08 19.04
C GLU A 385 -10.92 2.06 18.15
N GLY A 386 -10.31 0.87 18.02
CA GLY A 386 -10.83 -0.25 17.25
C GLY A 386 -10.62 -0.17 15.74
N LEU A 387 -10.00 0.89 15.21
CA LEU A 387 -9.80 1.05 13.75
C LEU A 387 -8.65 0.20 13.22
N PHE A 388 -7.63 -0.07 14.04
CA PHE A 388 -6.46 -0.87 13.64
C PHE A 388 -5.87 -1.66 14.80
N SER A 389 -5.11 -2.70 14.50
CA SER A 389 -4.56 -3.66 15.47
C SER A 389 -3.05 -3.87 15.34
N ALA A 390 -2.40 -3.35 14.30
CA ALA A 390 -0.95 -3.37 14.08
C ALA A 390 -0.53 -2.19 13.21
N ALA A 391 0.77 -1.87 13.18
CA ALA A 391 1.30 -0.79 12.36
C ALA A 391 2.68 -1.12 11.79
N ILE A 392 3.01 -0.53 10.63
CA ILE A 392 4.37 -0.52 10.07
C ILE A 392 4.66 0.90 9.57
N LEU A 393 5.77 1.48 10.02
CA LEU A 393 6.27 2.76 9.57
C LEU A 393 7.47 2.48 8.66
N GLU A 394 7.34 2.77 7.37
CA GLU A 394 8.39 2.58 6.38
C GLU A 394 9.01 3.93 6.04
N SER A 395 10.32 4.07 6.26
CA SER A 395 11.07 5.29 5.90
C SER A 395 10.39 6.58 6.37
N ASP A 396 9.77 6.54 7.57
CA ASP A 396 9.10 7.68 8.17
C ASP A 396 10.12 8.79 8.46
N TRP A 397 9.71 10.03 8.26
CA TRP A 397 10.55 11.22 8.39
C TRP A 397 10.20 12.04 9.65
N PRO A 398 10.45 11.53 10.87
CA PRO A 398 9.99 12.17 12.10
C PRO A 398 10.96 13.23 12.63
N THR A 399 11.43 14.14 11.79
CA THR A 399 12.27 15.25 12.25
C THR A 399 11.53 16.17 13.22
N SER A 400 12.30 16.93 13.99
CA SER A 400 11.88 17.76 15.11
C SER A 400 10.79 18.81 14.81
N ASN A 401 10.44 19.03 13.55
CA ASN A 401 9.55 20.12 13.13
C ASN A 401 8.39 19.66 12.24
N GLN A 402 8.05 18.38 12.24
CA GLN A 402 7.02 17.84 11.34
C GLN A 402 5.59 17.94 11.85
N PHE A 403 5.32 18.85 12.71
CA PHE A 403 3.96 19.25 13.03
C PHE A 403 3.94 20.75 13.25
N TYR A 404 2.83 21.34 12.93
CA TYR A 404 2.65 22.77 13.12
C TYR A 404 1.72 23.05 14.29
N SER A 405 2.02 24.13 15.00
CA SER A 405 1.01 24.75 15.85
C SER A 405 -0.10 25.34 14.97
N PRO A 406 -1.32 25.51 15.46
CA PRO A 406 -2.38 26.20 14.73
C PRO A 406 -1.94 27.59 14.25
N ALA A 407 -1.13 28.29 15.06
CA ALA A 407 -0.59 29.60 14.69
C ALA A 407 0.30 29.54 13.44
N ARG A 408 1.19 28.54 13.33
CA ARG A 408 2.05 28.37 12.16
C ARG A 408 1.24 28.02 10.92
N SER A 409 0.25 27.14 11.04
CA SER A 409 -0.65 26.82 9.92
C SER A 409 -1.44 28.03 9.43
N LEU A 410 -1.93 28.88 10.35
CA LEU A 410 -2.62 30.12 9.98
C LEU A 410 -1.67 31.16 9.33
N GLU A 411 -0.41 31.20 9.73
CA GLU A 411 0.63 32.02 9.06
C GLU A 411 0.85 31.58 7.61
N LEU A 412 0.96 30.28 7.35
CA LEU A 412 1.06 29.74 5.99
C LEU A 412 -0.21 30.03 5.18
N SER A 413 -1.37 29.87 5.80
CA SER A 413 -2.66 30.17 5.18
C SER A 413 -2.78 31.65 4.81
N LEU A 414 -2.27 32.55 5.67
CA LEU A 414 -2.20 33.99 5.38
C LEU A 414 -1.25 34.28 4.22
N THR A 415 -0.10 33.61 4.19
CA THR A 415 0.89 33.76 3.11
C THR A 415 0.28 33.37 1.76
N LEU A 416 -0.38 32.21 1.72
CA LEU A 416 -1.10 31.75 0.53
C LEU A 416 -2.22 32.73 0.13
N ALA A 417 -3.05 33.17 1.10
CA ALA A 417 -4.14 34.09 0.83
C ALA A 417 -3.67 35.45 0.28
N LYS A 418 -2.53 35.96 0.74
CA LYS A 418 -1.91 37.20 0.19
C LYS A 418 -1.49 37.00 -1.26
N ALA A 419 -0.80 35.94 -1.56
CA ALA A 419 -0.33 35.66 -2.92
C ALA A 419 -1.49 35.47 -3.91
N LEU A 420 -2.58 34.85 -3.43
CA LEU A 420 -3.83 34.69 -4.20
C LEU A 420 -4.71 35.93 -4.29
N GLY A 421 -4.31 37.05 -3.67
CA GLY A 421 -5.11 38.28 -3.67
C GLY A 421 -6.34 38.26 -2.76
N CYS A 422 -6.42 37.28 -1.87
CA CYS A 422 -7.50 37.12 -0.88
C CYS A 422 -7.23 37.90 0.43
N ALA A 423 -6.02 38.44 0.60
CA ALA A 423 -5.64 39.26 1.74
C ALA A 423 -4.76 40.40 1.29
N ASP A 424 -4.87 41.55 1.99
CA ASP A 424 -3.96 42.67 1.78
C ASP A 424 -2.55 42.33 2.27
N ASN A 425 -1.51 42.86 1.62
CA ASN A 425 -0.12 42.67 2.05
C ASN A 425 0.16 43.14 3.49
N SER A 426 -0.64 44.11 3.98
CA SER A 426 -0.58 44.62 5.34
C SER A 426 -1.29 43.77 6.39
N SER A 427 -2.04 42.74 5.98
CA SER A 427 -2.73 41.86 6.92
C SER A 427 -1.72 41.06 7.76
N THR A 428 -1.94 40.99 9.05
CA THR A 428 -1.07 40.30 10.01
C THR A 428 -1.69 39.01 10.58
N GLU A 429 -3.00 38.83 10.39
CA GLU A 429 -3.75 37.70 10.91
C GLU A 429 -4.64 37.11 9.81
N PHE A 430 -4.74 35.78 9.77
CA PHE A 430 -5.65 35.06 8.90
C PHE A 430 -7.07 35.07 9.48
N ASN A 431 -8.09 35.13 8.64
CA ASN A 431 -9.49 35.14 9.08
C ASN A 431 -10.41 34.40 8.10
N GLU A 432 -11.66 34.19 8.52
CA GLU A 432 -12.66 33.44 7.75
C GLU A 432 -13.00 34.10 6.40
N THR A 433 -12.98 35.42 6.28
CA THR A 433 -13.21 36.08 5.00
C THR A 433 -12.14 35.75 3.97
N MET A 434 -10.89 35.64 4.40
CA MET A 434 -9.77 35.20 3.58
C MET A 434 -9.93 33.69 3.21
N ALA A 435 -10.34 32.85 4.16
CA ALA A 435 -10.61 31.45 3.91
C ALA A 435 -11.72 31.25 2.87
N LEU A 436 -12.81 31.97 2.96
CA LEU A 436 -13.90 31.97 1.98
C LEU A 436 -13.45 32.44 0.59
N CYS A 437 -12.58 33.45 0.53
CA CYS A 437 -12.01 33.93 -0.73
C CYS A 437 -11.16 32.82 -1.38
N VAL A 438 -10.21 32.23 -0.65
CA VAL A 438 -9.36 31.14 -1.17
C VAL A 438 -10.22 29.94 -1.59
N ARG A 439 -11.24 29.59 -0.81
CA ARG A 439 -12.17 28.49 -1.12
C ARG A 439 -12.89 28.67 -2.46
N ALA A 440 -13.12 29.91 -2.88
CA ALA A 440 -13.82 30.22 -4.12
C ALA A 440 -12.95 30.22 -5.39
N LEU A 441 -11.62 30.11 -5.24
CA LEU A 441 -10.69 30.16 -6.37
C LEU A 441 -10.60 28.83 -7.12
N PRO A 442 -10.14 28.83 -8.38
CA PRO A 442 -9.83 27.61 -9.11
C PRO A 442 -8.80 26.75 -8.37
N THR A 443 -8.97 25.44 -8.45
CA THR A 443 -8.08 24.46 -7.79
C THR A 443 -6.61 24.68 -8.15
N MET A 444 -6.33 24.86 -9.45
CA MET A 444 -4.98 25.03 -9.96
C MET A 444 -4.31 26.32 -9.49
N ASP A 445 -5.07 27.40 -9.29
CA ASP A 445 -4.51 28.66 -8.77
C ASP A 445 -3.97 28.45 -7.34
N ILE A 446 -4.67 27.65 -6.54
CA ILE A 446 -4.29 27.33 -5.17
C ILE A 446 -3.05 26.42 -5.15
N VAL A 447 -3.06 25.34 -5.94
CA VAL A 447 -1.95 24.40 -6.02
C VAL A 447 -0.69 25.08 -6.53
N ALA A 448 -0.78 25.79 -7.68
CA ALA A 448 0.35 26.43 -8.31
C ALA A 448 0.96 27.51 -7.40
N THR A 449 0.12 28.36 -6.77
CA THR A 449 0.62 29.39 -5.85
C THR A 449 1.29 28.78 -4.62
N SER A 450 0.74 27.68 -4.07
CA SER A 450 1.35 26.96 -2.94
C SER A 450 2.72 26.39 -3.33
N TYR A 451 2.83 25.82 -4.52
CA TYR A 451 4.08 25.28 -5.08
C TYR A 451 5.11 26.37 -5.35
N ASP A 452 4.73 27.45 -6.06
CA ASP A 452 5.63 28.57 -6.39
C ASP A 452 6.21 29.26 -5.14
N LEU A 453 5.45 29.27 -4.05
CA LEU A 453 5.89 29.79 -2.75
C LEU A 453 6.67 28.76 -1.93
N ASN A 454 6.83 27.54 -2.42
CA ASN A 454 7.45 26.43 -1.70
C ASN A 454 6.87 26.27 -0.28
N LEU A 455 5.53 26.28 -0.18
CA LEU A 455 4.86 26.11 1.11
C LEU A 455 4.91 24.62 1.52
N SER A 456 5.52 24.34 2.66
CA SER A 456 5.49 23.03 3.29
C SER A 456 4.27 22.95 4.19
N TRP A 457 3.41 21.96 3.95
CA TRP A 457 2.22 21.68 4.74
C TRP A 457 2.48 20.50 5.64
N GLU A 458 2.03 20.59 6.88
CA GLU A 458 2.30 19.59 7.91
C GLU A 458 1.07 19.34 8.77
N ILE A 459 1.08 18.23 9.47
CA ILE A 459 0.08 17.87 10.48
C ILE A 459 0.10 18.90 11.61
N ILE A 460 -1.08 19.22 12.13
CA ILE A 460 -1.27 20.31 13.09
C ILE A 460 -1.61 19.71 14.46
N VAL A 461 -0.87 20.10 15.48
CA VAL A 461 -1.24 19.83 16.87
C VAL A 461 -2.39 20.77 17.24
N ASP A 462 -3.63 20.31 17.02
CA ASP A 462 -4.85 21.13 17.17
C ASP A 462 -5.49 21.01 18.56
N GLY A 463 -5.00 20.09 19.40
CA GLY A 463 -5.52 19.84 20.75
C GLY A 463 -6.85 19.08 20.78
N ASP A 464 -7.35 18.62 19.65
CA ASP A 464 -8.56 17.80 19.49
C ASP A 464 -8.22 16.45 18.86
N LEU A 465 -7.87 16.45 17.58
CA LEU A 465 -7.47 15.26 16.83
C LEU A 465 -6.04 14.86 17.20
N VAL A 466 -5.12 15.80 17.15
CA VAL A 466 -3.72 15.64 17.56
C VAL A 466 -3.50 16.45 18.83
N LEU A 467 -3.39 15.75 19.96
CA LEU A 467 -3.38 16.37 21.29
C LEU A 467 -2.06 17.10 21.58
N THR A 468 -0.95 16.45 21.25
CA THR A 468 0.41 16.96 21.49
C THR A 468 1.36 16.48 20.37
N ASP A 469 2.62 16.88 20.44
CA ASP A 469 3.66 16.26 19.62
C ASP A 469 3.80 14.75 19.89
N ILE A 470 4.39 14.03 18.95
CA ILE A 470 4.41 12.58 18.99
C ILE A 470 5.21 12.00 20.17
N ALA A 471 6.34 12.62 20.55
CA ALA A 471 7.14 12.16 21.68
C ALA A 471 6.41 12.38 23.01
N SER A 472 5.67 13.49 23.13
CA SER A 472 4.78 13.74 24.27
C SER A 472 3.60 12.77 24.28
N SER A 473 2.96 12.51 23.15
CA SER A 473 1.88 11.51 23.03
C SER A 473 2.34 10.13 23.50
N ILE A 474 3.55 9.70 23.11
CA ILE A 474 4.13 8.44 23.57
C ILE A 474 4.36 8.47 25.10
N LYS A 475 4.98 9.53 25.65
CA LYS A 475 5.26 9.66 27.08
C LYS A 475 4.00 9.69 27.93
N ASP A 476 2.96 10.34 27.43
CA ASP A 476 1.68 10.52 28.13
C ASP A 476 0.75 9.29 28.00
N GLY A 477 1.15 8.29 27.22
CA GLY A 477 0.37 7.07 26.98
C GLY A 477 -0.80 7.25 26.02
N ASN A 478 -0.85 8.34 25.25
CA ASN A 478 -1.83 8.66 24.22
C ASN A 478 -1.36 8.16 22.83
N TYR A 479 -0.61 7.09 22.80
CA TYR A 479 -0.09 6.47 21.60
C TYR A 479 -0.64 5.05 21.44
N GLY A 480 -0.97 4.64 20.22
CA GLY A 480 -1.54 3.33 19.93
C GLY A 480 -0.65 2.19 20.41
N ARG A 481 -1.19 1.33 21.28
CA ARG A 481 -0.48 0.19 21.88
C ARG A 481 -0.65 -1.05 21.02
N VAL A 482 -0.18 -0.99 19.79
CA VAL A 482 -0.27 -2.09 18.83
C VAL A 482 1.12 -2.56 18.42
N PRO A 483 1.29 -3.84 18.05
CA PRO A 483 2.56 -4.30 17.49
C PRO A 483 2.98 -3.43 16.32
N THR A 484 4.23 -2.94 16.35
CA THR A 484 4.72 -1.95 15.37
C THR A 484 6.10 -2.33 14.84
N ILE A 485 6.25 -2.35 13.51
CA ILE A 485 7.55 -2.39 12.84
C ILE A 485 7.97 -0.96 12.48
N TRP A 486 9.23 -0.62 12.77
CA TRP A 486 9.91 0.62 12.39
C TRP A 486 10.97 0.26 11.35
N ALA A 487 10.73 0.59 10.09
CA ALA A 487 11.57 0.22 8.97
C ALA A 487 12.28 1.42 8.37
N THR A 488 13.58 1.28 8.05
CA THR A 488 14.40 2.30 7.39
C THR A 488 15.27 1.66 6.31
N ASN A 489 15.69 2.46 5.33
CA ASN A 489 16.68 2.08 4.32
C ASN A 489 18.06 2.59 4.69
N GLU A 490 19.12 1.92 4.22
CA GLU A 490 20.52 2.24 4.59
C GLU A 490 20.94 3.64 4.14
N CYS A 491 20.48 4.12 2.99
CA CYS A 491 20.79 5.44 2.45
C CYS A 491 19.56 6.21 2.00
N GLU A 492 18.64 6.49 2.92
CA GLU A 492 17.41 7.23 2.64
C GLU A 492 17.64 8.55 1.88
N TYR A 493 18.60 9.35 2.38
CA TYR A 493 18.87 10.67 1.82
C TYR A 493 19.70 10.64 0.53
N CYS A 494 20.19 9.47 0.08
CA CYS A 494 20.78 9.32 -1.24
C CYS A 494 19.80 9.79 -2.34
N PHE A 495 18.52 9.60 -2.15
CA PHE A 495 17.46 10.06 -3.04
C PHE A 495 17.38 11.61 -3.13
N PHE A 496 17.63 12.32 -2.02
CA PHE A 496 17.38 13.76 -1.87
C PHE A 496 18.62 14.64 -2.02
N ILE A 497 19.75 14.09 -2.41
CA ILE A 497 20.98 14.89 -2.61
C ILE A 497 20.79 15.84 -3.80
N PRO A 498 20.96 17.15 -3.60
CA PRO A 498 20.73 18.13 -4.66
C PRO A 498 21.63 17.90 -5.88
N ASP A 499 21.07 18.09 -7.08
CA ASP A 499 21.80 18.00 -8.36
C ASP A 499 22.96 18.98 -8.48
N SER A 500 22.95 20.05 -7.70
CA SER A 500 24.07 21.01 -7.62
C SER A 500 25.34 20.41 -7.05
N ILE A 501 25.26 19.27 -6.33
CA ILE A 501 26.42 18.56 -5.75
C ILE A 501 26.85 17.47 -6.75
N PRO A 502 28.02 17.59 -7.40
CA PRO A 502 28.46 16.59 -8.38
C PRO A 502 28.79 15.26 -7.72
N THR A 503 28.47 14.16 -8.38
CA THR A 503 28.75 12.79 -7.87
C THR A 503 30.23 12.46 -7.76
N ASN A 504 31.10 13.18 -8.45
CA ASN A 504 32.56 13.06 -8.42
C ASN A 504 33.23 14.20 -7.63
N ALA A 505 32.54 14.74 -6.64
CA ALA A 505 33.06 15.85 -5.84
C ALA A 505 34.27 15.45 -4.98
N SER A 506 35.22 16.35 -4.85
CA SER A 506 36.38 16.12 -3.98
C SER A 506 36.02 16.13 -2.49
N PRO A 507 36.86 15.60 -1.60
CA PRO A 507 36.63 15.65 -0.15
C PRO A 507 36.34 17.04 0.41
N SER A 508 36.81 18.10 -0.26
CA SER A 508 36.52 19.49 0.14
C SER A 508 35.08 19.90 -0.11
N ALA A 509 34.34 19.20 -0.94
CA ALA A 509 32.92 19.51 -1.19
C ALA A 509 32.02 19.15 0.00
N PHE A 510 32.41 18.25 0.90
CA PHE A 510 31.64 17.96 2.11
C PHE A 510 31.49 19.22 3.00
N PRO A 511 32.56 19.86 3.46
CA PRO A 511 32.43 21.09 4.24
C PRO A 511 31.76 22.24 3.48
N ASP A 512 31.96 22.34 2.17
CA ASP A 512 31.44 23.43 1.34
C ASP A 512 29.93 23.40 1.12
N ASN A 513 29.27 22.26 1.39
CA ASN A 513 27.83 22.06 1.19
C ASN A 513 27.02 21.85 2.48
N LEU A 514 27.66 21.81 3.66
CA LEU A 514 26.95 21.61 4.93
C LEU A 514 26.00 22.74 5.29
N ASP A 515 26.27 23.96 4.83
CA ASP A 515 25.45 25.13 5.09
C ASP A 515 24.07 25.11 4.36
N ILE A 516 23.87 24.17 3.45
CA ILE A 516 22.56 23.91 2.84
C ILE A 516 21.55 23.49 3.94
N TRP A 517 22.00 22.71 4.93
CA TRP A 517 21.14 22.11 5.96
C TRP A 517 21.41 22.60 7.38
N PHE A 518 22.63 23.09 7.66
CA PHE A 518 23.10 23.37 9.02
C PHE A 518 23.53 24.82 9.19
N ASN A 519 23.28 25.38 10.36
CA ASN A 519 23.80 26.70 10.69
C ASN A 519 25.32 26.64 10.97
N SER A 520 25.99 27.77 10.98
CA SER A 520 27.46 27.86 11.12
C SER A 520 28.01 27.16 12.38
N THR A 521 27.26 27.15 13.47
CA THR A 521 27.67 26.48 14.72
C THR A 521 27.60 24.98 14.56
N GLN A 522 26.57 24.45 13.93
CA GLN A 522 26.40 23.02 13.64
C GLN A 522 27.45 22.57 12.63
N VAL A 523 27.68 23.34 11.55
CA VAL A 523 28.74 23.07 10.57
C VAL A 523 30.09 22.90 11.27
N GLN A 524 30.49 23.83 12.18
CA GLN A 524 31.76 23.72 12.88
C GLN A 524 31.83 22.44 13.74
N LYS A 525 30.75 22.07 14.42
CA LYS A 525 30.70 20.84 15.22
C LYS A 525 30.84 19.58 14.37
N ILE A 526 30.24 19.57 13.18
CA ILE A 526 30.35 18.45 12.23
C ILE A 526 31.79 18.32 11.75
N LEU A 527 32.47 19.44 11.44
CA LEU A 527 33.86 19.45 10.98
C LEU A 527 34.85 19.07 12.10
N ASP A 528 34.50 19.35 13.35
CA ASP A 528 35.32 19.00 14.52
C ASP A 528 35.06 17.57 15.02
N ALA A 529 34.04 16.87 14.45
CA ALA A 529 33.71 15.49 14.84
C ALA A 529 34.84 14.49 14.47
N PRO A 530 34.93 13.35 15.17
CA PRO A 530 35.84 12.29 14.79
C PRO A 530 35.70 11.90 13.32
N PRO A 531 36.79 11.78 12.53
CA PRO A 531 36.71 11.53 11.09
C PRO A 531 36.16 10.16 10.72
N ASP A 532 36.06 9.23 11.66
CA ASP A 532 35.47 7.91 11.54
C ASP A 532 33.94 7.93 11.77
N LEU A 533 33.38 9.04 12.24
CA LEU A 533 31.94 9.17 12.45
C LEU A 533 31.19 9.23 11.11
N TYR A 534 31.69 10.01 10.16
CA TYR A 534 31.21 10.10 8.78
C TYR A 534 32.43 10.01 7.84
N PRO A 535 32.92 8.78 7.60
CA PRO A 535 34.14 8.61 6.82
C PRO A 535 33.91 8.93 5.34
N TYR A 536 34.93 9.57 4.75
CA TYR A 536 34.98 9.70 3.30
C TYR A 536 35.28 8.34 2.66
N ALA A 537 34.40 7.85 1.80
CA ALA A 537 34.66 6.64 1.04
C ALA A 537 35.72 6.92 -0.02
N THR A 538 36.89 6.30 0.11
CA THR A 538 38.06 6.51 -0.78
C THR A 538 37.99 5.73 -2.08
N ALA A 539 37.13 4.73 -2.15
CA ALA A 539 36.81 4.01 -3.39
C ALA A 539 35.49 4.51 -3.91
N PRO A 540 35.37 4.99 -5.16
CA PRO A 540 34.08 5.14 -5.78
C PRO A 540 33.36 3.80 -5.69
N SER A 541 32.05 3.80 -5.43
CA SER A 541 31.24 2.61 -5.67
C SER A 541 31.49 2.14 -7.11
N GLU A 542 31.34 0.86 -7.39
CA GLU A 542 31.49 0.32 -8.76
C GLU A 542 30.72 1.15 -9.79
N ASP A 543 29.70 1.90 -9.34
CA ASP A 543 28.78 2.71 -10.11
C ASP A 543 29.05 4.22 -10.13
N GLY A 544 30.15 4.70 -9.53
CA GLY A 544 30.66 6.05 -9.72
C GLY A 544 30.15 7.14 -8.77
N ILE A 545 29.46 6.77 -7.68
CA ILE A 545 29.11 7.71 -6.59
C ILE A 545 30.27 7.78 -5.62
N ASP A 546 30.84 8.98 -5.41
CA ASP A 546 32.01 9.11 -4.57
C ASP A 546 31.72 9.57 -3.14
N GLY A 547 32.79 9.50 -2.33
CA GLY A 547 32.73 9.60 -0.91
C GLY A 547 32.09 10.86 -0.33
N THR A 548 32.07 11.99 -1.02
CA THR A 548 31.46 13.25 -0.53
C THR A 548 29.95 13.12 -0.54
N VAL A 549 29.38 12.60 -1.62
CA VAL A 549 27.91 12.41 -1.75
C VAL A 549 27.43 11.42 -0.70
N LEU A 550 28.13 10.28 -0.54
CA LEU A 550 27.80 9.28 0.48
C LEU A 550 27.96 9.85 1.90
N GLN A 551 28.99 10.65 2.15
CA GLN A 551 29.23 11.31 3.43
C GLN A 551 28.06 12.25 3.81
N LEU A 552 27.62 13.08 2.86
CA LEU A 552 26.47 13.97 3.03
C LEU A 552 25.18 13.16 3.20
N ALA A 553 24.94 12.20 2.32
CA ALA A 553 23.73 11.39 2.34
C ALA A 553 23.57 10.58 3.64
N GLN A 554 24.65 10.01 4.15
CA GLN A 554 24.64 9.30 5.43
C GLN A 554 24.36 10.22 6.62
N LEU A 555 25.01 11.40 6.67
CA LEU A 555 24.73 12.41 7.70
C LEU A 555 23.25 12.84 7.67
N MET A 556 22.71 13.06 6.47
CA MET A 556 21.33 13.50 6.30
C MET A 556 20.31 12.38 6.54
N THR A 557 20.65 11.13 6.20
CA THR A 557 19.86 9.94 6.58
C THR A 557 19.73 9.84 8.09
N ASP A 558 20.84 9.98 8.82
CA ASP A 558 20.84 9.96 10.28
C ASP A 558 20.03 11.14 10.85
N TRP A 559 20.24 12.34 10.29
CA TRP A 559 19.56 13.54 10.76
C TRP A 559 18.05 13.51 10.61
N TYR A 560 17.56 13.07 9.45
CA TYR A 560 16.14 13.17 9.13
C TYR A 560 15.32 11.91 9.45
N LEU A 561 15.90 10.72 9.31
CA LEU A 561 15.13 9.47 9.37
C LEU A 561 15.65 8.53 10.46
N HIS A 562 16.88 8.04 10.35
CA HIS A 562 17.36 6.94 11.17
C HIS A 562 17.37 7.26 12.68
N CYS A 563 18.01 8.36 13.09
CA CYS A 563 18.11 8.71 14.51
C CYS A 563 16.78 9.14 15.13
N PRO A 564 15.91 9.93 14.45
CA PRO A 564 14.57 10.19 14.94
C PRO A 564 13.74 8.91 15.14
N MET A 565 13.79 7.96 14.18
CA MET A 565 13.08 6.68 14.30
C MET A 565 13.65 5.81 15.42
N LEU A 566 14.99 5.79 15.58
CA LEU A 566 15.64 5.11 16.69
C LEU A 566 15.18 5.66 18.05
N TYR A 567 15.12 6.98 18.19
CA TYR A 567 14.62 7.63 19.41
C TYR A 567 13.16 7.31 19.71
N LEU A 568 12.27 7.46 18.73
CA LEU A 568 10.84 7.25 18.92
C LEU A 568 10.50 5.78 19.21
N SER A 569 11.15 4.83 18.51
CA SER A 569 10.97 3.40 18.76
C SER A 569 11.44 3.01 20.16
N SER A 570 12.59 3.53 20.60
CA SER A 570 13.11 3.34 21.96
C SER A 570 12.18 3.94 23.01
N LEU A 571 11.64 5.13 22.74
CA LEU A 571 10.70 5.79 23.64
C LEU A 571 9.38 4.99 23.78
N ALA A 572 8.87 4.48 22.65
CA ALA A 572 7.66 3.67 22.64
C ALA A 572 7.85 2.35 23.39
N ASP A 573 8.98 1.68 23.23
CA ASP A 573 9.29 0.45 23.94
C ASP A 573 9.42 0.68 25.45
N ASN A 574 10.10 1.75 25.85
CA ASN A 574 10.33 2.06 27.26
C ASN A 574 9.09 2.60 28.00
N THR A 575 8.04 2.99 27.29
CA THR A 575 6.89 3.67 27.92
C THR A 575 5.54 3.02 27.61
N THR A 576 5.11 3.07 26.36
CA THR A 576 3.71 2.76 26.00
C THR A 576 3.50 1.36 25.44
N ASN A 577 4.52 0.78 24.78
CA ASN A 577 4.36 -0.45 24.02
C ASN A 577 5.52 -1.43 24.19
N PRO A 578 5.91 -1.79 25.43
CA PRO A 578 7.08 -2.63 25.68
C PRO A 578 6.90 -4.03 25.09
N GLY A 579 7.94 -4.49 24.38
CA GLY A 579 7.99 -5.83 23.80
C GLY A 579 7.12 -6.05 22.55
N ASN A 580 6.52 -4.98 22.01
CA ASN A 580 5.70 -5.02 20.79
C ASN A 580 6.27 -4.16 19.65
N ASN A 581 7.46 -3.63 19.81
CA ASN A 581 8.16 -2.88 18.76
C ASN A 581 9.21 -3.79 18.11
N TYR A 582 9.37 -3.65 16.81
CA TYR A 582 10.39 -4.32 16.01
C TYR A 582 11.08 -3.27 15.15
N LYS A 583 12.40 -3.30 15.08
CA LYS A 583 13.17 -2.37 14.26
C LYS A 583 13.91 -3.12 13.17
N VAL A 584 13.80 -2.66 11.94
CA VAL A 584 14.43 -3.27 10.77
C VAL A 584 15.06 -2.23 9.86
N MET A 585 16.23 -2.55 9.32
CA MET A 585 16.90 -1.77 8.29
C MET A 585 17.07 -2.61 7.02
N PHE A 586 16.74 -2.03 5.89
CA PHE A 586 17.01 -2.61 4.58
C PHE A 586 18.39 -2.16 4.11
N ALA A 587 19.31 -3.12 3.99
CA ALA A 587 20.63 -2.96 3.40
C ALA A 587 20.73 -3.71 2.06
N VAL A 588 19.59 -3.92 1.41
CA VAL A 588 19.43 -4.45 0.07
C VAL A 588 18.30 -3.75 -0.64
N GLY A 589 18.58 -3.20 -1.81
CA GLY A 589 17.63 -2.60 -2.72
C GLY A 589 17.68 -3.30 -4.07
N LEU A 590 16.70 -3.04 -4.92
CA LEU A 590 16.70 -3.54 -6.30
C LEU A 590 17.60 -2.69 -7.22
N GLY A 591 18.38 -1.77 -6.68
CA GLY A 591 19.19 -0.84 -7.46
C GLY A 591 18.26 0.06 -8.28
N SER A 592 17.44 0.84 -7.61
CA SER A 592 16.31 1.53 -8.18
C SER A 592 16.65 2.33 -9.43
N THR A 593 16.10 1.89 -10.55
CA THR A 593 16.02 2.69 -11.78
C THR A 593 14.81 3.64 -11.74
N ILE A 594 13.99 3.57 -10.69
CA ILE A 594 12.70 4.26 -10.58
C ILE A 594 12.85 5.56 -9.83
N THR A 595 13.86 5.69 -9.00
CA THR A 595 14.12 6.93 -8.29
C THR A 595 14.51 8.01 -9.29
N ALA A 596 14.00 9.19 -9.12
CA ALA A 596 14.27 10.35 -9.93
C ALA A 596 15.74 10.79 -9.92
N ASN A 597 16.47 10.33 -8.95
CA ASN A 597 17.90 10.54 -8.87
C ASN A 597 18.70 9.24 -9.01
N PRO A 598 18.60 8.54 -10.17
CA PRO A 598 19.34 7.31 -10.41
C PRO A 598 20.85 7.49 -10.22
N ARG A 599 21.34 8.71 -10.40
CA ARG A 599 22.73 9.11 -10.22
C ARG A 599 23.26 8.83 -8.81
N THR A 600 22.48 9.10 -7.75
CA THR A 600 22.89 8.95 -6.36
C THR A 600 22.37 7.68 -5.72
N CYS A 601 21.43 7.00 -6.35
CA CYS A 601 20.85 5.75 -5.86
C CYS A 601 21.44 4.49 -6.49
N VAL A 602 22.21 4.59 -7.57
CA VAL A 602 22.85 3.42 -8.19
C VAL A 602 23.75 2.72 -7.19
N GLY A 603 23.47 1.44 -6.91
CA GLY A 603 24.21 0.64 -5.94
C GLY A 603 23.98 1.00 -4.47
N GLN A 604 23.01 1.88 -4.17
CA GLN A 604 22.59 2.24 -2.83
C GLN A 604 21.19 1.71 -2.54
N VAL A 605 20.79 1.72 -1.28
CA VAL A 605 19.42 1.40 -0.83
C VAL A 605 18.75 2.71 -0.47
N CYS A 606 18.06 3.26 -1.43
CA CYS A 606 17.46 4.58 -1.34
C CYS A 606 16.08 4.58 -0.69
N HIS A 607 15.55 5.78 -0.49
CA HIS A 607 14.17 6.00 -0.05
C HIS A 607 13.17 5.29 -0.95
N ALA A 608 12.23 4.56 -0.38
CA ALA A 608 11.19 3.79 -1.05
C ALA A 608 11.65 2.50 -1.79
N ASP A 609 12.93 2.11 -1.70
CA ASP A 609 13.41 0.87 -2.34
C ASP A 609 12.77 -0.41 -1.76
N GLU A 610 12.35 -0.38 -0.50
CA GLU A 610 11.67 -1.50 0.18
C GLU A 610 10.29 -1.81 -0.39
N LEU A 611 9.60 -0.84 -0.99
CA LEU A 611 8.24 -1.00 -1.49
C LEU A 611 8.11 -2.12 -2.52
N TYR A 612 9.14 -2.32 -3.36
CA TYR A 612 9.13 -3.42 -4.32
C TYR A 612 9.24 -4.81 -3.69
N TRP A 613 9.87 -4.90 -2.51
CA TRP A 613 9.87 -6.12 -1.71
C TRP A 613 8.51 -6.36 -1.06
N VAL A 614 7.91 -5.30 -0.52
CA VAL A 614 6.63 -5.35 0.23
C VAL A 614 5.46 -5.72 -0.68
N PHE A 615 5.37 -5.10 -1.87
CA PHE A 615 4.28 -5.35 -2.82
C PHE A 615 4.59 -6.46 -3.82
N ALA A 616 5.85 -6.90 -3.93
CA ALA A 616 6.34 -7.85 -4.94
C ALA A 616 5.98 -7.43 -6.38
N THR A 617 6.11 -6.14 -6.68
CA THR A 617 5.69 -5.57 -7.97
C THR A 617 6.82 -5.40 -8.97
N ALA A 618 8.07 -5.63 -8.60
CA ALA A 618 9.21 -5.54 -9.52
C ALA A 618 9.00 -6.35 -10.82
N GLU A 619 8.36 -7.52 -10.73
CA GLU A 619 8.02 -8.35 -11.88
C GLU A 619 6.90 -7.77 -12.74
N THR A 620 5.84 -7.28 -12.09
CA THR A 620 4.63 -6.84 -12.79
C THR A 620 4.78 -5.48 -13.44
N ASP A 621 5.65 -4.65 -12.90
CA ASP A 621 5.97 -3.34 -13.46
C ASP A 621 6.86 -3.40 -14.71
N ASN A 622 7.51 -4.54 -14.97
CA ASN A 622 8.53 -4.69 -16.03
C ASN A 622 9.67 -3.65 -15.94
N LEU A 623 9.87 -3.06 -14.76
CA LEU A 623 10.89 -2.06 -14.51
C LEU A 623 12.26 -2.71 -14.27
N TYR A 624 12.24 -3.95 -13.80
CA TYR A 624 13.43 -4.69 -13.44
C TYR A 624 13.70 -5.86 -14.39
N GLN A 625 14.94 -6.29 -14.41
CA GLN A 625 15.28 -7.61 -14.93
C GLN A 625 14.60 -8.69 -14.07
N PRO A 626 14.41 -9.90 -14.60
CA PRO A 626 13.89 -10.99 -13.77
C PRO A 626 14.69 -11.10 -12.47
N LEU A 627 13.99 -11.17 -11.34
CA LEU A 627 14.61 -11.27 -10.02
C LEU A 627 15.58 -12.45 -9.96
N THR A 628 16.73 -12.25 -9.39
CA THR A 628 17.64 -13.33 -9.02
C THR A 628 17.01 -14.21 -7.94
N PRO A 629 17.49 -15.46 -7.74
CA PRO A 629 16.98 -16.30 -6.65
C PRO A 629 17.12 -15.66 -5.26
N SER A 630 18.14 -14.83 -5.03
CA SER A 630 18.33 -14.10 -3.77
C SER A 630 17.27 -13.02 -3.59
N GLU A 631 17.05 -12.19 -4.61
CA GLU A 631 16.04 -11.14 -4.59
C GLU A 631 14.63 -11.71 -4.43
N LEU A 632 14.32 -12.83 -5.11
CA LEU A 632 13.05 -13.53 -4.91
C LEU A 632 12.90 -14.02 -3.46
N ALA A 633 13.96 -14.58 -2.86
CA ALA A 633 13.93 -15.02 -1.48
C ALA A 633 13.72 -13.85 -0.51
N THR A 634 14.36 -12.70 -0.75
CA THR A 634 14.14 -11.46 0.01
C THR A 634 12.69 -10.98 -0.11
N THR A 635 12.13 -10.93 -1.31
CA THR A 635 10.72 -10.58 -1.54
C THR A 635 9.78 -11.47 -0.73
N GLN A 636 10.01 -12.79 -0.79
CA GLN A 636 9.20 -13.77 -0.06
C GLN A 636 9.33 -13.61 1.47
N GLU A 637 10.53 -13.34 1.97
CA GLU A 637 10.79 -13.09 3.39
C GLU A 637 10.07 -11.83 3.88
N VAL A 638 10.20 -10.71 3.17
CA VAL A 638 9.56 -9.44 3.53
C VAL A 638 8.04 -9.60 3.59
N ILE A 639 7.42 -10.15 2.54
CA ILE A 639 5.96 -10.35 2.55
C ILE A 639 5.53 -11.24 3.72
N LYS A 640 6.24 -12.33 3.99
CA LYS A 640 5.91 -13.22 5.12
C LYS A 640 5.98 -12.49 6.46
N ARG A 641 6.96 -11.59 6.66
CA ARG A 641 7.11 -10.80 7.89
C ARG A 641 5.98 -9.78 8.06
N TRP A 642 5.71 -8.99 7.02
CA TRP A 642 4.64 -7.98 7.00
C TRP A 642 3.28 -8.62 7.23
N THR A 643 2.98 -9.67 6.49
CA THR A 643 1.69 -10.37 6.62
C THR A 643 1.59 -11.16 7.92
N SER A 644 2.70 -11.71 8.47
CA SER A 644 2.68 -12.35 9.79
C SER A 644 2.31 -11.36 10.89
N LEU A 645 2.82 -10.13 10.83
CA LEU A 645 2.41 -9.07 11.76
C LEU A 645 0.90 -8.80 11.65
N ALA A 646 0.35 -8.75 10.43
CA ALA A 646 -1.09 -8.56 10.22
C ALA A 646 -1.92 -9.73 10.78
N TRP A 647 -1.44 -10.98 10.62
CA TRP A 647 -2.11 -12.19 11.08
C TRP A 647 -2.09 -12.35 12.61
N THR A 648 -0.96 -12.08 13.23
CA THR A 648 -0.68 -12.54 14.61
C THR A 648 -0.21 -11.44 15.56
N GLY A 649 0.08 -10.25 15.06
CA GLY A 649 0.77 -9.20 15.82
C GLY A 649 2.27 -9.47 16.04
N ASN A 650 2.84 -10.46 15.33
CA ASN A 650 4.25 -10.83 15.43
C ASN A 650 4.84 -11.03 14.03
N PRO A 651 5.97 -10.40 13.68
CA PRO A 651 6.58 -10.60 12.36
C PRO A 651 7.18 -12.00 12.15
N ASN A 652 7.32 -12.79 13.21
CA ASN A 652 7.86 -14.15 13.10
C ASN A 652 6.80 -15.13 12.61
N TYR A 653 7.11 -15.86 11.55
CA TYR A 653 6.25 -16.87 10.94
C TYR A 653 6.84 -18.27 11.11
N GLU A 654 6.01 -19.29 10.99
CA GLU A 654 6.45 -20.69 11.06
C GLU A 654 7.43 -21.01 9.94
N GLY A 655 8.60 -21.57 10.30
CA GLY A 655 9.68 -21.86 9.37
C GLY A 655 10.62 -20.68 9.06
N ALA A 656 10.49 -19.56 9.74
CA ALA A 656 11.45 -18.45 9.66
C ALA A 656 12.85 -18.94 10.09
N VAL A 657 13.87 -18.63 9.29
CA VAL A 657 15.25 -19.02 9.57
C VAL A 657 15.85 -18.16 10.70
N VAL A 658 15.47 -16.91 10.76
CA VAL A 658 15.92 -15.94 11.78
C VAL A 658 14.71 -15.43 12.54
N GLU A 659 14.76 -15.50 13.86
CA GLU A 659 13.76 -14.88 14.71
C GLU A 659 14.05 -13.36 14.82
N TRP A 660 13.03 -12.55 14.60
CA TRP A 660 13.11 -11.12 14.88
C TRP A 660 12.75 -10.89 16.34
N PRO A 661 13.69 -10.55 17.20
CA PRO A 661 13.37 -10.23 18.57
C PRO A 661 12.62 -8.90 18.66
N PRO A 662 11.75 -8.70 19.66
CA PRO A 662 11.26 -7.38 19.99
C PRO A 662 12.45 -6.42 20.20
N TYR A 663 12.30 -5.19 19.75
CA TYR A 663 13.29 -4.14 19.93
C TYR A 663 13.37 -3.74 21.42
N THR A 664 14.54 -3.75 21.99
CA THR A 664 14.81 -3.45 23.41
C THR A 664 15.84 -2.32 23.59
N GLY A 665 16.15 -1.59 22.53
CA GLY A 665 17.15 -0.53 22.53
C GLY A 665 18.57 -0.99 22.26
N ASP A 666 18.84 -2.29 22.25
CA ASP A 666 20.17 -2.90 22.05
C ASP A 666 20.22 -3.93 20.91
N ASN A 667 19.16 -4.01 20.11
CA ASN A 667 19.07 -4.93 18.99
C ASN A 667 18.30 -4.31 17.81
N GLU A 668 18.71 -4.66 16.60
CA GLU A 668 18.05 -4.28 15.35
C GLU A 668 18.13 -5.45 14.37
N VAL A 669 17.20 -5.53 13.44
CA VAL A 669 17.26 -6.50 12.35
C VAL A 669 17.74 -5.82 11.09
N ILE A 670 18.65 -6.45 10.38
CA ILE A 670 19.10 -6.03 9.06
C ILE A 670 18.69 -7.06 8.01
N ILE A 671 18.12 -6.59 6.92
CA ILE A 671 17.85 -7.41 5.73
C ILE A 671 18.90 -7.03 4.70
N ASN A 672 19.84 -7.94 4.42
CA ASN A 672 20.88 -7.75 3.42
C ASN A 672 20.78 -8.76 2.27
N ALA A 673 21.57 -8.61 1.24
CA ALA A 673 21.53 -9.43 0.03
C ALA A 673 21.73 -10.95 0.24
N THR A 674 22.26 -11.35 1.39
CA THR A 674 22.60 -12.75 1.70
C THR A 674 21.74 -13.39 2.76
N ALA A 675 21.24 -12.60 3.72
CA ALA A 675 20.46 -13.11 4.85
C ALA A 675 19.76 -11.97 5.60
N THR A 676 18.81 -12.32 6.43
CA THR A 676 18.32 -11.48 7.52
C THR A 676 19.13 -11.78 8.76
N GLU A 677 19.61 -10.77 9.47
CA GLU A 677 20.46 -10.91 10.66
C GLU A 677 19.96 -9.99 11.78
N THR A 678 20.21 -10.39 13.04
CA THR A 678 20.06 -9.49 14.18
C THR A 678 21.42 -8.87 14.48
N ILE A 679 21.46 -7.55 14.60
CA ILE A 679 22.68 -6.78 14.87
C ILE A 679 22.50 -5.92 16.14
N GLU A 680 23.60 -5.37 16.65
CA GLU A 680 23.51 -4.23 17.59
C GLU A 680 22.91 -3.01 16.86
N PRO A 681 22.29 -2.07 17.58
CA PRO A 681 21.66 -0.93 16.91
C PRO A 681 22.62 -0.19 15.98
N TYR A 682 22.17 0.03 14.78
CA TYR A 682 22.94 0.66 13.72
C TYR A 682 23.15 2.15 14.04
N ARG A 683 24.39 2.64 13.87
CA ARG A 683 24.76 4.06 13.93
C ARG A 683 24.46 4.81 15.26
N VAL A 684 24.52 4.12 16.39
CA VAL A 684 24.27 4.73 17.71
C VAL A 684 25.22 5.92 17.99
N ALA A 685 26.51 5.79 17.66
CA ALA A 685 27.50 6.88 17.87
C ALA A 685 27.16 8.13 17.06
N GLN A 686 26.63 7.98 15.85
CA GLN A 686 26.17 9.06 15.01
C GLN A 686 24.91 9.73 15.60
N CYS A 687 23.96 8.93 16.08
CA CYS A 687 22.75 9.44 16.72
C CYS A 687 23.06 10.18 18.02
N ASP A 688 23.96 9.66 18.86
CA ASP A 688 24.45 10.33 20.07
C ASP A 688 25.12 11.68 19.73
N PHE A 689 25.88 11.73 18.65
CA PHE A 689 26.50 12.97 18.18
C PHE A 689 25.45 13.98 17.72
N ILE A 690 24.48 13.54 16.92
CA ILE A 690 23.40 14.38 16.41
C ILE A 690 22.59 14.97 17.58
N GLU A 691 22.21 14.16 18.53
CA GLU A 691 21.42 14.61 19.69
C GLU A 691 22.26 15.53 20.60
N SER A 692 23.44 15.10 21.04
CA SER A 692 24.19 15.81 22.06
C SER A 692 24.96 17.03 21.52
N GLN A 693 25.42 16.98 20.27
CA GLN A 693 26.27 18.03 19.69
C GLN A 693 25.51 18.95 18.74
N LEU A 694 24.68 18.41 17.87
CA LEU A 694 23.94 19.22 16.90
C LEU A 694 22.63 19.77 17.47
N GLY A 695 22.20 19.25 18.61
CA GLY A 695 21.03 19.74 19.33
C GLY A 695 19.71 19.38 18.63
N LEU A 696 19.68 18.25 17.92
CA LEU A 696 18.45 17.73 17.40
C LEU A 696 17.62 17.22 18.59
N VAL A 697 16.56 17.93 18.90
CA VAL A 697 15.62 17.52 19.97
C VAL A 697 14.45 16.83 19.29
N PHE A 698 14.38 15.51 19.44
CA PHE A 698 13.31 14.72 18.89
C PHE A 698 11.99 15.01 19.61
N GLY A 699 10.98 15.48 18.90
CA GLY A 699 9.62 15.62 19.42
C GLY A 699 9.39 16.76 20.40
N GLN A 700 10.16 17.84 20.37
CA GLN A 700 9.83 19.09 21.06
C GLN A 700 9.50 20.18 20.05
N SER A 701 8.34 20.82 20.23
CA SER A 701 7.87 21.99 19.47
C SER A 701 8.65 23.24 19.84
#